data_43da6b1f933a306ec5be2d8ba1717b55
#
_entry.id   43da6b1f933a306ec5be2d8ba1717b55
#
_cell.length_a   1.000
_cell.length_b   1.000
_cell.length_c   1.000
_cell.angle_alpha   90.00
_cell.angle_beta   90.00
_cell.angle_gamma   90.00
#
_symmetry.space_group_name_H-M   'P 1'
#
loop_
_entity.id
_entity.type
_entity.pdbx_description
1 polymer ?
#
loop_
_entity_poly.entity_id
_entity_poly.type
_entity_poly.pdbx_seq_one_letter_code
_entity_poly.pdbx_strand_id
1 'polypeptide(L)'
;MRRSVLVALLLGGLLNAQQGNDKLKKEMDERREQLFKQFEFYAHKQIYRNNSTDDPKSESVIKRDLKKERETISFFFEGMPYFLSAFDTDQIKNSNVDAIQEGTIDGLIGSFNGEGIKVSVFDGGRVYAKHTDFGSSARITNKEAATIPYSGHATGVTGMMGSKGHSLSVTSTKRDGVTPIIVEMNTKGMMPEAVFDSYYYGNSILAGETVEKDSSAKIRDSKPALSNHSYGNVIGWSLENGSMGVGFYWRGSYDPSNGRSYDLNGTYYGRDKELDDIVYNNPYMVVVKSAGNSYGKGPTSNTMFPGYYYRDSDGTWVQFSSTDVLPPDNCAAGYDCIPMGAVAKNIITVGATEKIRTASDGFDGRYTQVSDVKKASYSSAGPRDDGAIKPDIAGVGSNILYPSTSSAGSTTYNIGNGTSFSAPQVTGILGLWGQIYKSLFAGKNLNAASAKNLLIHTAQEAGNVGPDVWYGWGFVDAKKGAELLVQKNQNKVIFEDKDLKNAEKNEILVKTDGAQPLKATIVWTDPSYKFNYNTYSAAHNNRTSKLVNDLDLRITNVQTNEVHYPWKLDPNAPRNPATKGDNTVDNVEQVLIDQPAAGVYKIEVSNKGTLVNNDGANAEKQTYSIIVTGYTEIPSPEVIPAEASPTLLADGNNKVNVKFVENINSIKVFDMSGRLIRSIAPSSVQTYDVDFSGFPAGIYVLTASSANHKLSKKIRKQ
;
A
#
# COMPACT_ATOMS: atom_id res chain seq x y z
N MET A 1 -34.38 -19.88 16.21
CA MET A 1 -34.03 -19.72 14.79
C MET A 1 -32.97 -18.66 14.51
N ARG A 2 -33.02 -17.40 15.04
CA ARG A 2 -32.01 -16.37 14.73
C ARG A 2 -30.55 -16.66 15.15
N ARG A 3 -30.30 -17.41 16.22
CA ARG A 3 -28.93 -17.79 16.65
C ARG A 3 -28.28 -18.88 15.78
N SER A 4 -29.08 -19.79 15.23
CA SER A 4 -28.57 -20.88 14.37
C SER A 4 -28.18 -20.40 12.98
N VAL A 5 -28.80 -19.36 12.44
CA VAL A 5 -28.45 -18.76 11.14
C VAL A 5 -27.15 -17.97 11.21
N LEU A 6 -26.89 -17.28 12.34
CA LEU A 6 -25.65 -16.53 12.52
C LEU A 6 -24.41 -17.44 12.62
N VAL A 7 -24.55 -18.60 13.28
CA VAL A 7 -23.49 -19.61 13.38
C VAL A 7 -23.22 -20.27 12.03
N ALA A 8 -24.26 -20.52 11.23
CA ALA A 8 -24.10 -21.10 9.88
C ALA A 8 -23.41 -20.13 8.90
N LEU A 9 -23.70 -18.82 8.99
CA LEU A 9 -23.04 -17.78 8.17
C LEU A 9 -21.58 -17.58 8.57
N LEU A 10 -21.25 -17.63 9.87
CA LEU A 10 -19.86 -17.57 10.35
C LEU A 10 -19.08 -18.82 9.95
N LEU A 11 -19.68 -20.02 10.02
CA LEU A 11 -19.05 -21.26 9.57
C LEU A 11 -18.86 -21.30 8.05
N GLY A 12 -19.82 -20.77 7.26
CA GLY A 12 -19.69 -20.68 5.80
C GLY A 12 -18.56 -19.74 5.36
N GLY A 13 -18.39 -18.61 6.04
CA GLY A 13 -17.29 -17.68 5.76
C GLY A 13 -15.91 -18.27 6.12
N LEU A 14 -15.81 -19.00 7.24
CA LEU A 14 -14.58 -19.67 7.65
C LEU A 14 -14.22 -20.84 6.71
N LEU A 15 -15.21 -21.60 6.25
CA LEU A 15 -14.99 -22.71 5.30
C LEU A 15 -14.51 -22.21 3.94
N ASN A 16 -15.05 -21.12 3.41
CA ASN A 16 -14.61 -20.52 2.14
C ASN A 16 -13.19 -19.95 2.24
N ALA A 17 -12.86 -19.28 3.35
CA ALA A 17 -11.50 -18.78 3.59
C ALA A 17 -10.49 -19.94 3.76
N GLN A 18 -10.90 -21.03 4.38
CA GLN A 18 -10.06 -22.21 4.55
C GLN A 18 -9.84 -22.93 3.21
N GLN A 19 -10.87 -23.07 2.38
CA GLN A 19 -10.76 -23.65 1.03
C GLN A 19 -9.86 -22.80 0.12
N GLY A 20 -9.98 -21.46 0.16
CA GLY A 20 -9.09 -20.56 -0.56
C GLY A 20 -7.63 -20.68 -0.13
N ASN A 21 -7.37 -20.81 1.17
CA ASN A 21 -6.01 -21.02 1.69
C ASN A 21 -5.44 -22.39 1.33
N ASP A 22 -6.25 -23.45 1.33
CA ASP A 22 -5.79 -24.80 0.96
C ASP A 22 -5.45 -24.88 -0.54
N LYS A 23 -6.25 -24.25 -1.39
CA LYS A 23 -5.96 -24.10 -2.83
C LYS A 23 -4.70 -23.29 -3.07
N LEU A 24 -4.58 -22.13 -2.41
CA LEU A 24 -3.39 -21.29 -2.48
C LEU A 24 -2.14 -22.04 -2.01
N LYS A 25 -2.25 -22.80 -0.91
CA LYS A 25 -1.16 -23.66 -0.43
C LYS A 25 -0.67 -24.62 -1.50
N LYS A 26 -1.58 -25.35 -2.15
CA LYS A 26 -1.24 -26.29 -3.21
C LYS A 26 -0.54 -25.61 -4.38
N GLU A 27 -1.08 -24.49 -4.87
CA GLU A 27 -0.49 -23.72 -5.98
C GLU A 27 0.91 -23.20 -5.64
N MET A 28 1.11 -22.73 -4.40
CA MET A 28 2.42 -22.23 -3.96
C MET A 28 3.44 -23.37 -3.77
N ASP A 29 3.01 -24.54 -3.24
CA ASP A 29 3.88 -25.71 -3.09
C ASP A 29 4.31 -26.26 -4.47
N GLU A 30 3.41 -26.31 -5.44
CA GLU A 30 3.72 -26.69 -6.85
C GLU A 30 4.71 -25.71 -7.50
N ARG A 31 4.52 -24.40 -7.31
CA ARG A 31 5.43 -23.35 -7.81
C ARG A 31 6.82 -23.48 -7.19
N ARG A 32 6.90 -23.70 -5.87
CA ARG A 32 8.17 -23.89 -5.17
C ARG A 32 8.91 -25.12 -5.69
N GLU A 33 8.21 -26.22 -5.92
CA GLU A 33 8.81 -27.42 -6.50
C GLU A 33 9.37 -27.16 -7.89
N GLN A 34 8.65 -26.41 -8.73
CA GLN A 34 9.13 -25.99 -10.06
C GLN A 34 10.35 -25.08 -9.93
N LEU A 35 10.34 -24.10 -9.02
CA LEU A 35 11.46 -23.21 -8.75
C LEU A 35 12.73 -23.98 -8.37
N PHE A 36 12.62 -24.97 -7.50
CA PHE A 36 13.78 -25.76 -7.09
C PHE A 36 14.28 -26.67 -8.19
N LYS A 37 13.43 -27.24 -9.03
CA LYS A 37 13.85 -27.98 -10.22
C LYS A 37 14.62 -27.08 -11.20
N GLN A 38 14.16 -25.85 -11.41
CA GLN A 38 14.87 -24.86 -12.23
C GLN A 38 16.23 -24.49 -11.61
N PHE A 39 16.27 -24.33 -10.27
CA PHE A 39 17.53 -24.05 -9.57
C PHE A 39 18.51 -25.21 -9.64
N GLU A 40 18.10 -26.45 -9.50
CA GLU A 40 18.94 -27.62 -9.66
C GLU A 40 19.56 -27.68 -11.05
N PHE A 41 18.77 -27.46 -12.08
CA PHE A 41 19.28 -27.36 -13.46
C PHE A 41 20.32 -26.24 -13.62
N TYR A 42 20.02 -25.05 -13.09
CA TYR A 42 20.95 -23.92 -13.06
C TYR A 42 22.25 -24.29 -12.32
N ALA A 43 22.15 -24.86 -11.13
CA ALA A 43 23.30 -25.27 -10.31
C ALA A 43 24.20 -26.30 -11.02
N HIS A 44 23.61 -27.30 -11.64
CA HIS A 44 24.36 -28.26 -12.47
C HIS A 44 25.11 -27.59 -13.60
N LYS A 45 24.49 -26.63 -14.30
CA LYS A 45 25.09 -25.86 -15.37
C LYS A 45 26.26 -25.01 -14.86
N GLN A 46 26.16 -24.40 -13.67
CA GLN A 46 27.26 -23.62 -13.06
C GLN A 46 28.45 -24.52 -12.66
N ILE A 47 28.20 -25.69 -12.07
CA ILE A 47 29.25 -26.66 -11.72
C ILE A 47 29.96 -27.16 -13.00
N TYR A 48 29.22 -27.53 -14.03
CA TYR A 48 29.79 -28.00 -15.28
C TYR A 48 30.70 -26.94 -15.93
N ARG A 49 30.28 -25.69 -15.95
CA ARG A 49 31.06 -24.58 -16.49
C ARG A 49 32.32 -24.29 -15.69
N ASN A 50 32.22 -24.28 -14.34
CA ASN A 50 33.40 -24.11 -13.51
C ASN A 50 34.46 -25.17 -13.83
N ASN A 51 34.03 -26.41 -14.06
CA ASN A 51 34.95 -27.52 -14.40
C ASN A 51 35.52 -27.41 -15.81
N SER A 52 34.96 -26.54 -16.66
CA SER A 52 35.37 -26.31 -18.03
C SER A 52 36.17 -25.03 -18.26
N THR A 53 36.52 -24.28 -17.17
CA THR A 53 37.32 -23.04 -17.25
C THR A 53 38.81 -23.33 -17.05
N ASP A 54 39.69 -22.44 -17.52
CA ASP A 54 41.14 -22.54 -17.36
C ASP A 54 41.60 -22.27 -15.92
N ASP A 55 40.76 -21.60 -15.09
CA ASP A 55 41.00 -21.33 -13.65
C ASP A 55 39.76 -21.70 -12.82
N PRO A 56 39.48 -23.00 -12.60
CA PRO A 56 38.28 -23.42 -11.88
C PRO A 56 38.40 -23.12 -10.38
N LYS A 57 37.33 -22.49 -9.82
CA LYS A 57 37.18 -22.40 -8.37
C LYS A 57 37.08 -23.79 -7.76
N SER A 58 37.51 -23.96 -6.50
CA SER A 58 37.38 -25.24 -5.82
C SER A 58 35.89 -25.62 -5.71
N GLU A 59 35.59 -26.90 -5.90
CA GLU A 59 34.21 -27.44 -5.85
C GLU A 59 33.48 -27.09 -4.53
N SER A 60 34.23 -27.03 -3.42
CA SER A 60 33.68 -26.62 -2.12
C SER A 60 33.21 -25.17 -2.08
N VAL A 61 33.92 -24.27 -2.76
CA VAL A 61 33.53 -22.86 -2.89
C VAL A 61 32.27 -22.74 -3.74
N ILE A 62 32.21 -23.40 -4.90
CA ILE A 62 31.05 -23.39 -5.76
C ILE A 62 29.81 -23.95 -5.06
N LYS A 63 29.94 -25.10 -4.40
CA LYS A 63 28.84 -25.71 -3.65
C LYS A 63 28.32 -24.82 -2.51
N ARG A 64 29.23 -24.12 -1.81
CA ARG A 64 28.85 -23.14 -0.79
C ARG A 64 28.09 -21.96 -1.36
N ASP A 65 28.56 -21.40 -2.46
CA ASP A 65 27.95 -20.25 -3.12
C ASP A 65 26.56 -20.62 -3.67
N LEU A 66 26.44 -21.77 -4.35
CA LEU A 66 25.17 -22.31 -4.82
C LEU A 66 24.18 -22.62 -3.69
N LYS A 67 24.68 -23.13 -2.54
CA LYS A 67 23.80 -23.31 -1.36
C LYS A 67 23.22 -22.00 -0.90
N LYS A 68 24.03 -20.91 -0.81
CA LYS A 68 23.57 -19.56 -0.45
C LYS A 68 22.59 -19.01 -1.49
N GLU A 69 22.87 -19.17 -2.76
CA GLU A 69 21.96 -18.79 -3.85
C GLU A 69 20.62 -19.53 -3.76
N ARG A 70 20.62 -20.84 -3.45
CA ARG A 70 19.40 -21.62 -3.27
C ARG A 70 18.55 -21.15 -2.08
N GLU A 71 19.19 -20.72 -1.01
CA GLU A 71 18.48 -20.20 0.18
C GLU A 71 17.74 -18.90 -0.13
N THR A 72 18.25 -18.08 -1.06
CA THR A 72 17.71 -16.76 -1.39
C THR A 72 16.99 -16.67 -2.74
N ILE A 73 16.92 -17.79 -3.50
CA ILE A 73 16.25 -17.79 -4.81
C ILE A 73 14.76 -17.45 -4.66
N SER A 74 14.30 -16.50 -5.44
CA SER A 74 12.92 -16.02 -5.44
C SER A 74 12.11 -16.58 -6.63
N PHE A 75 12.68 -16.54 -7.81
CA PHE A 75 12.07 -17.05 -9.05
C PHE A 75 13.11 -17.10 -10.19
N PHE A 76 12.70 -17.72 -11.30
CA PHE A 76 13.41 -17.63 -12.58
C PHE A 76 12.56 -16.86 -13.61
N PHE A 77 13.21 -16.04 -14.42
CA PHE A 77 12.59 -15.35 -15.54
C PHE A 77 13.50 -15.46 -16.77
N GLU A 78 13.00 -15.97 -17.87
CA GLU A 78 13.81 -16.32 -19.06
C GLU A 78 15.10 -17.10 -18.73
N GLY A 79 15.03 -18.03 -17.79
CA GLY A 79 16.17 -18.82 -17.34
C GLY A 79 17.16 -18.10 -16.40
N MET A 80 16.91 -16.81 -16.08
CA MET A 80 17.74 -16.01 -15.16
C MET A 80 17.22 -16.11 -13.74
N PRO A 81 18.08 -16.44 -12.73
CA PRO A 81 17.69 -16.49 -11.33
C PRO A 81 17.64 -15.10 -10.70
N TYR A 82 16.64 -14.85 -9.88
CA TYR A 82 16.49 -13.65 -9.05
C TYR A 82 16.50 -13.99 -7.57
N PHE A 83 17.21 -13.19 -6.78
CA PHE A 83 17.50 -13.45 -5.38
C PHE A 83 16.97 -12.34 -4.47
N LEU A 84 16.62 -12.72 -3.22
CA LEU A 84 16.27 -11.80 -2.14
C LEU A 84 17.52 -11.20 -1.49
N SER A 85 17.47 -9.94 -1.10
CA SER A 85 18.52 -9.21 -0.39
C SER A 85 17.97 -8.23 0.64
N ALA A 86 18.77 -7.81 1.63
CA ALA A 86 18.39 -6.95 2.76
C ALA A 86 18.96 -5.52 2.66
N PHE A 87 18.30 -4.53 3.33
CA PHE A 87 18.60 -3.08 3.26
C PHE A 87 18.48 -2.39 4.66
N ASP A 88 18.97 -1.17 4.92
CA ASP A 88 19.14 -0.53 6.29
C ASP A 88 18.46 0.85 6.54
N THR A 89 18.24 1.37 7.60
CA THR A 89 17.75 1.84 8.94
C THR A 89 17.14 3.28 9.21
N ASP A 90 16.29 3.63 10.20
CA ASP A 90 15.76 4.43 11.40
C ASP A 90 14.65 5.59 11.42
N GLN A 91 13.56 5.86 12.47
CA GLN A 91 13.26 6.99 13.43
C GLN A 91 11.82 7.30 13.97
N ILE A 92 11.72 7.69 15.26
CA ILE A 92 10.49 7.87 16.07
C ILE A 92 9.88 9.30 16.08
N LYS A 93 10.69 10.35 16.37
CA LYS A 93 10.15 11.70 16.58
C LYS A 93 9.67 12.40 15.32
N ASN A 94 10.35 12.13 14.20
CA ASN A 94 9.96 12.71 12.92
C ASN A 94 8.54 12.32 12.49
N SER A 95 8.07 11.14 12.93
CA SER A 95 6.72 10.62 12.64
C SER A 95 5.72 10.79 13.78
N ASN A 96 6.05 11.57 14.82
CA ASN A 96 5.18 11.85 15.97
C ASN A 96 4.71 10.60 16.75
N VAL A 97 5.49 9.52 16.77
CA VAL A 97 5.19 8.30 17.54
C VAL A 97 5.23 8.57 19.04
N ASP A 98 6.14 9.45 19.49
CA ASP A 98 6.26 9.87 20.88
C ASP A 98 4.93 10.38 21.47
N ALA A 99 4.11 11.08 20.69
CA ALA A 99 2.79 11.54 21.14
C ALA A 99 1.88 10.38 21.59
N ILE A 100 1.98 9.23 20.92
CA ILE A 100 1.22 8.00 21.28
C ILE A 100 1.85 7.35 22.52
N GLN A 101 3.18 7.23 22.54
CA GLN A 101 3.93 6.58 23.62
C GLN A 101 3.84 7.35 24.94
N GLU A 102 3.77 8.68 24.89
CA GLU A 102 3.65 9.57 26.05
C GLU A 102 2.20 9.82 26.47
N GLY A 103 1.22 9.36 25.69
CA GLY A 103 -0.19 9.52 25.99
C GLY A 103 -0.69 10.97 25.86
N THR A 104 -0.13 11.73 24.91
CA THR A 104 -0.47 13.16 24.69
C THR A 104 -1.52 13.37 23.59
N ILE A 105 -2.14 12.29 23.08
CA ILE A 105 -3.22 12.37 22.09
C ILE A 105 -4.52 12.81 22.80
N ASP A 106 -5.05 13.93 22.38
CA ASP A 106 -6.30 14.46 22.97
C ASP A 106 -7.49 13.48 22.76
N GLY A 107 -8.23 13.23 23.82
CA GLY A 107 -9.34 12.29 23.83
C GLY A 107 -8.96 10.80 23.83
N LEU A 108 -7.67 10.46 23.91
CA LEU A 108 -7.17 9.08 24.07
C LEU A 108 -6.61 8.91 25.50
N ILE A 109 -7.15 7.95 26.25
CA ILE A 109 -6.71 7.71 27.63
C ILE A 109 -5.58 6.70 27.66
N GLY A 110 -4.44 7.09 28.25
CA GLY A 110 -3.27 6.25 28.44
C GLY A 110 -2.22 6.38 27.35
N SER A 111 -1.09 5.72 27.58
CA SER A 111 0.01 5.57 26.64
C SER A 111 -0.04 4.21 25.96
N PHE A 112 0.43 4.11 24.72
CA PHE A 112 0.41 2.88 23.93
C PHE A 112 1.83 2.58 23.46
N ASN A 113 2.34 1.41 23.83
CA ASN A 113 3.72 1.00 23.59
C ASN A 113 3.82 -0.38 22.90
N GLY A 114 2.70 -0.92 22.42
CA GLY A 114 2.65 -2.20 21.70
C GLY A 114 2.32 -3.41 22.56
N GLU A 115 1.81 -3.24 23.80
CA GLU A 115 1.34 -4.34 24.66
C GLU A 115 0.27 -5.15 23.94
N GLY A 116 0.47 -6.48 23.91
CA GLY A 116 -0.42 -7.40 23.22
C GLY A 116 -0.33 -7.39 21.69
N ILE A 117 0.61 -6.63 21.12
CA ILE A 117 0.89 -6.64 19.69
C ILE A 117 2.00 -7.66 19.41
N LYS A 118 1.74 -8.49 18.39
CA LYS A 118 2.69 -9.46 17.84
C LYS A 118 2.98 -9.12 16.38
N VAL A 119 4.26 -9.07 16.01
CA VAL A 119 4.72 -8.82 14.64
C VAL A 119 5.56 -10.01 14.17
N SER A 120 5.34 -10.45 12.93
CA SER A 120 6.24 -11.38 12.25
C SER A 120 7.27 -10.59 11.43
N VAL A 121 8.54 -10.83 11.71
CA VAL A 121 9.67 -10.21 11.02
C VAL A 121 10.28 -11.23 10.08
N PHE A 122 10.27 -10.94 8.80
CA PHE A 122 10.92 -11.75 7.77
C PHE A 122 12.16 -11.01 7.30
N ASP A 123 13.34 -11.59 7.55
CA ASP A 123 14.62 -10.90 7.31
C ASP A 123 15.77 -11.85 6.96
N GLY A 124 17.00 -11.37 6.84
CA GLY A 124 18.18 -12.09 6.39
C GLY A 124 18.77 -13.12 7.37
N GLY A 125 18.04 -13.48 8.43
CA GLY A 125 18.44 -14.46 9.43
C GLY A 125 17.66 -14.30 10.72
N ARG A 126 18.07 -15.01 11.77
CA ARG A 126 17.43 -14.96 13.09
C ARG A 126 17.73 -13.65 13.82
N VAL A 127 16.79 -13.16 14.58
CA VAL A 127 16.98 -12.02 15.50
C VAL A 127 17.79 -12.48 16.72
N TYR A 128 18.79 -11.68 17.13
CA TYR A 128 19.55 -11.94 18.34
C TYR A 128 18.76 -11.54 19.59
N ALA A 129 17.92 -12.43 20.06
CA ALA A 129 16.97 -12.21 21.15
C ALA A 129 17.60 -11.79 22.49
N LYS A 130 18.88 -12.07 22.70
CA LYS A 130 19.62 -11.72 23.94
C LYS A 130 20.21 -10.30 23.93
N HIS A 131 19.96 -9.50 22.88
CA HIS A 131 20.40 -8.10 22.88
C HIS A 131 19.71 -7.35 24.02
N THR A 132 20.47 -6.52 24.74
CA THR A 132 20.01 -5.79 25.92
C THR A 132 18.79 -4.89 25.63
N ASP A 133 18.74 -4.34 24.42
CA ASP A 133 17.65 -3.47 23.96
C ASP A 133 16.27 -4.15 23.94
N PHE A 134 16.22 -5.45 23.89
CA PHE A 134 14.92 -6.13 23.96
C PHE A 134 14.42 -6.33 25.41
N GLY A 135 15.26 -6.05 26.40
CA GLY A 135 14.93 -6.21 27.84
C GLY A 135 14.75 -7.66 28.25
N SER A 136 14.01 -8.46 27.48
CA SER A 136 13.80 -9.90 27.72
C SER A 136 13.86 -10.66 26.39
N SER A 137 14.61 -11.76 26.38
CA SER A 137 14.68 -12.64 25.21
C SER A 137 13.36 -13.38 24.92
N ALA A 138 12.45 -13.45 25.90
CA ALA A 138 11.12 -14.05 25.73
C ALA A 138 10.20 -13.25 24.76
N ARG A 139 10.56 -11.99 24.47
CA ARG A 139 9.83 -11.16 23.49
C ARG A 139 10.09 -11.58 22.04
N ILE A 140 11.14 -12.34 21.78
CA ILE A 140 11.57 -12.74 20.44
C ILE A 140 11.47 -14.26 20.33
N THR A 141 10.60 -14.74 19.45
CA THR A 141 10.51 -16.16 19.11
C THR A 141 11.14 -16.41 17.75
N ASN A 142 12.36 -16.97 17.70
CA ASN A 142 12.97 -17.42 16.45
C ASN A 142 12.26 -18.68 15.94
N LYS A 143 11.62 -18.60 14.78
CA LYS A 143 10.89 -19.72 14.16
C LYS A 143 11.81 -20.62 13.33
N GLU A 144 12.99 -20.15 12.99
CA GLU A 144 13.98 -20.87 12.20
C GLU A 144 14.79 -21.84 13.05
N ALA A 145 15.26 -22.91 12.43
CA ALA A 145 16.23 -23.82 13.03
C ALA A 145 17.51 -23.10 13.47
N ALA A 146 18.21 -23.62 14.47
CA ALA A 146 19.42 -23.01 14.99
C ALA A 146 20.57 -22.93 13.97
N THR A 147 20.49 -23.67 12.88
CA THR A 147 21.41 -23.64 11.73
C THR A 147 21.34 -22.36 10.93
N ILE A 148 20.22 -21.62 10.97
CA ILE A 148 20.14 -20.28 10.38
C ILE A 148 20.88 -19.32 11.31
N PRO A 149 21.86 -18.53 10.80
CA PRO A 149 22.64 -17.64 11.64
C PRO A 149 21.82 -16.48 12.18
N TYR A 150 22.31 -15.83 13.23
CA TYR A 150 21.80 -14.53 13.63
C TYR A 150 22.19 -13.47 12.60
N SER A 151 21.30 -12.50 12.35
CA SER A 151 21.51 -11.38 11.46
C SER A 151 21.51 -10.07 12.24
N GLY A 152 22.55 -9.25 12.06
CA GLY A 152 22.60 -7.89 12.59
C GLY A 152 21.51 -7.02 12.01
N HIS A 153 21.18 -7.22 10.72
CA HIS A 153 20.08 -6.53 10.04
C HIS A 153 18.73 -6.91 10.64
N ALA A 154 18.41 -8.22 10.74
CA ALA A 154 17.17 -8.67 11.37
C ALA A 154 17.02 -8.17 12.82
N THR A 155 18.12 -8.12 13.56
CA THR A 155 18.15 -7.59 14.94
C THR A 155 17.85 -6.10 14.94
N GLY A 156 18.45 -5.32 14.02
CA GLY A 156 18.21 -3.89 13.86
C GLY A 156 16.79 -3.56 13.44
N VAL A 157 16.27 -4.23 12.42
CA VAL A 157 14.87 -4.09 11.94
C VAL A 157 13.88 -4.39 13.08
N THR A 158 14.12 -5.43 13.87
CA THR A 158 13.28 -5.76 15.04
C THR A 158 13.45 -4.70 16.14
N GLY A 159 14.67 -4.19 16.33
CA GLY A 159 14.95 -3.12 17.28
C GLY A 159 14.22 -1.83 16.95
N MET A 160 14.12 -1.47 15.67
CA MET A 160 13.34 -0.33 15.22
C MET A 160 11.88 -0.37 15.68
N MET A 161 11.31 -1.56 15.73
CA MET A 161 9.96 -1.75 16.24
C MET A 161 9.92 -1.92 17.75
N GLY A 162 10.87 -2.67 18.34
CA GLY A 162 10.70 -3.24 19.67
C GLY A 162 11.80 -2.96 20.69
N SER A 163 12.82 -2.16 20.40
CA SER A 163 13.86 -1.79 21.39
C SER A 163 13.24 -1.01 22.57
N LYS A 164 13.69 -1.34 23.78
CA LYS A 164 13.34 -0.61 25.03
C LYS A 164 13.93 0.79 25.11
N GLY A 165 14.93 1.05 24.29
CA GLY A 165 15.67 2.30 24.27
C GLY A 165 16.96 2.25 25.08
N HIS A 166 18.05 2.62 24.40
CA HIS A 166 19.34 2.85 25.00
C HIS A 166 19.93 4.13 24.40
N SER A 167 20.39 5.03 25.25
CA SER A 167 21.01 6.28 24.79
C SER A 167 22.51 6.08 24.59
N LEU A 168 22.99 6.53 23.46
CA LEU A 168 24.41 6.52 23.10
C LEU A 168 24.86 7.88 22.59
N SER A 169 26.02 8.34 23.08
CA SER A 169 26.68 9.53 22.56
C SER A 169 27.40 9.19 21.26
N VAL A 170 26.99 9.78 20.15
CA VAL A 170 27.58 9.56 18.83
C VAL A 170 28.20 10.86 18.33
N THR A 171 29.47 10.79 17.88
CA THR A 171 30.10 11.93 17.21
C THR A 171 29.56 12.05 15.79
N SER A 172 28.99 13.20 15.46
CA SER A 172 28.47 13.55 14.14
C SER A 172 29.06 14.88 13.67
N THR A 173 28.68 15.36 12.51
CA THR A 173 29.07 16.69 12.02
C THR A 173 27.83 17.58 11.92
N LYS A 174 28.00 18.89 12.16
CA LYS A 174 26.96 19.90 11.93
C LYS A 174 26.57 19.93 10.44
N ARG A 175 25.52 20.69 10.14
CA ARG A 175 25.00 20.87 8.77
C ARG A 175 26.04 21.46 7.79
N ASP A 176 27.10 22.08 8.32
CA ASP A 176 28.26 22.56 7.55
C ASP A 176 29.17 21.43 7.04
N GLY A 177 28.92 20.19 7.49
CA GLY A 177 29.69 18.99 7.11
C GLY A 177 31.12 18.92 7.68
N VAL A 178 31.54 19.87 8.52
CA VAL A 178 32.88 20.02 9.01
C VAL A 178 32.97 20.05 10.54
N THR A 179 32.06 20.77 11.21
CA THR A 179 32.14 20.97 12.67
C THR A 179 31.67 19.72 13.41
N PRO A 180 32.51 19.04 14.21
CA PRO A 180 32.11 17.88 14.99
C PRO A 180 31.14 18.30 16.11
N ILE A 181 30.10 17.49 16.31
CA ILE A 181 29.19 17.60 17.44
C ILE A 181 28.98 16.22 18.07
N ILE A 182 28.70 16.19 19.37
CA ILE A 182 28.27 14.99 20.06
C ILE A 182 26.72 15.02 20.07
N VAL A 183 26.12 13.96 19.60
CA VAL A 183 24.66 13.78 19.52
C VAL A 183 24.27 12.61 20.39
N GLU A 184 23.35 12.82 21.29
CA GLU A 184 22.70 11.73 22.01
C GLU A 184 21.65 11.11 21.10
N MET A 185 21.86 9.85 20.72
CA MET A 185 20.93 9.06 19.94
C MET A 185 20.31 7.97 20.81
N ASN A 186 19.04 7.67 20.63
CA ASN A 186 18.33 6.67 21.40
C ASN A 186 17.74 5.60 20.48
N THR A 187 17.89 4.33 20.86
CA THR A 187 17.43 3.17 20.11
C THR A 187 15.98 2.78 20.38
N LYS A 188 15.21 3.56 21.16
CA LYS A 188 13.82 3.22 21.50
C LYS A 188 13.00 2.92 20.25
N GLY A 189 12.35 1.76 20.23
CA GLY A 189 11.51 1.30 19.13
C GLY A 189 10.11 1.93 19.14
N MET A 190 9.38 1.77 18.03
CA MET A 190 8.01 2.25 17.88
C MET A 190 7.06 1.61 18.89
N MET A 191 7.29 0.33 19.22
CA MET A 191 6.46 -0.51 20.10
C MET A 191 7.34 -1.25 21.11
N PRO A 192 7.93 -0.58 22.11
CA PRO A 192 8.89 -1.16 23.03
C PRO A 192 8.33 -2.30 23.90
N GLU A 193 7.02 -2.55 23.89
CA GLU A 193 6.37 -3.65 24.62
C GLU A 193 5.85 -4.78 23.71
N ALA A 194 5.94 -4.65 22.38
CA ALA A 194 5.51 -5.67 21.43
C ALA A 194 6.37 -6.95 21.50
N VAL A 195 5.84 -8.06 21.00
CA VAL A 195 6.54 -9.33 20.84
C VAL A 195 6.71 -9.68 19.37
N PHE A 196 7.72 -10.49 19.05
CA PHE A 196 8.12 -10.73 17.66
C PHE A 196 8.33 -12.21 17.37
N ASP A 197 7.80 -12.69 16.24
CA ASP A 197 8.17 -13.95 15.62
C ASP A 197 9.18 -13.66 14.50
N SER A 198 10.37 -14.27 14.55
CA SER A 198 11.46 -14.04 13.60
C SER A 198 11.56 -15.18 12.60
N TYR A 199 11.55 -14.85 11.30
CA TYR A 199 11.67 -15.76 10.17
C TYR A 199 12.81 -15.32 9.25
N TYR A 200 13.49 -16.29 8.66
CA TYR A 200 14.42 -16.07 7.55
C TYR A 200 13.64 -15.97 6.23
N TYR A 201 13.92 -14.96 5.40
CA TYR A 201 13.24 -14.78 4.11
C TYR A 201 13.62 -15.81 3.05
N GLY A 202 14.77 -16.48 3.20
CA GLY A 202 15.21 -17.54 2.29
C GLY A 202 14.48 -18.86 2.56
N ASN A 203 14.73 -19.80 1.66
CA ASN A 203 14.23 -21.16 1.79
C ASN A 203 14.87 -21.86 2.99
N SER A 204 14.06 -22.41 3.88
CA SER A 204 14.54 -23.10 5.08
C SER A 204 13.48 -24.00 5.69
N ILE A 205 13.91 -24.90 6.57
CA ILE A 205 13.04 -25.72 7.39
C ILE A 205 12.87 -25.01 8.74
N LEU A 206 11.62 -24.74 9.12
CA LEU A 206 11.33 -24.12 10.42
C LEU A 206 11.65 -25.08 11.58
N ALA A 207 11.91 -24.52 12.77
CA ALA A 207 12.19 -25.31 13.95
C ALA A 207 11.04 -26.27 14.28
N GLY A 208 11.35 -27.57 14.36
CA GLY A 208 10.38 -28.63 14.61
C GLY A 208 9.58 -29.09 13.38
N GLU A 209 9.84 -28.55 12.20
CA GLU A 209 9.28 -29.02 10.94
C GLU A 209 10.25 -29.90 10.15
N THR A 210 9.77 -30.53 9.10
CA THR A 210 10.57 -31.40 8.20
C THR A 210 10.53 -30.94 6.76
N VAL A 211 9.63 -29.99 6.42
CA VAL A 211 9.40 -29.51 5.06
C VAL A 211 10.01 -28.11 4.91
N GLU A 212 10.80 -27.96 3.87
CA GLU A 212 11.37 -26.68 3.50
C GLU A 212 10.28 -25.74 2.96
N LYS A 213 10.32 -24.47 3.39
CA LYS A 213 9.40 -23.42 3.00
C LYS A 213 10.14 -22.19 2.49
N ASP A 214 9.64 -21.59 1.44
CA ASP A 214 10.02 -20.24 1.03
C ASP A 214 9.30 -19.17 1.87
N SER A 215 9.63 -17.89 1.67
CA SER A 215 9.02 -16.82 2.46
C SER A 215 7.51 -16.70 2.25
N SER A 216 6.98 -16.95 1.04
CA SER A 216 5.54 -16.88 0.78
C SER A 216 4.77 -17.97 1.52
N ALA A 217 5.30 -19.19 1.51
CA ALA A 217 4.74 -20.31 2.30
C ALA A 217 4.75 -19.99 3.79
N LYS A 218 5.87 -19.45 4.32
CA LYS A 218 5.97 -19.05 5.73
C LYS A 218 4.95 -17.97 6.10
N ILE A 219 4.76 -16.93 5.25
CA ILE A 219 3.76 -15.87 5.45
C ILE A 219 2.35 -16.47 5.45
N ARG A 220 2.02 -17.26 4.42
CA ARG A 220 0.72 -17.90 4.26
C ARG A 220 0.36 -18.78 5.47
N ASP A 221 1.32 -19.60 5.92
CA ASP A 221 1.09 -20.59 6.96
C ASP A 221 1.05 -19.96 8.37
N SER A 222 1.88 -18.96 8.62
CA SER A 222 1.92 -18.26 9.92
C SER A 222 0.77 -17.28 10.12
N LYS A 223 0.14 -16.80 9.04
CA LYS A 223 -0.98 -15.84 9.04
C LYS A 223 -0.78 -14.68 10.02
N PRO A 224 0.31 -13.93 9.91
CA PRO A 224 0.57 -12.83 10.84
C PRO A 224 -0.46 -11.73 10.67
N ALA A 225 -1.02 -11.21 11.77
CA ALA A 225 -1.88 -10.03 11.71
C ALA A 225 -1.10 -8.78 11.22
N LEU A 226 0.20 -8.72 11.52
CA LEU A 226 1.10 -7.67 11.07
C LEU A 226 2.47 -8.27 10.79
N SER A 227 3.05 -7.97 9.63
CA SER A 227 4.38 -8.45 9.25
C SER A 227 5.24 -7.39 8.59
N ASN A 228 6.55 -7.46 8.88
CA ASN A 228 7.57 -6.58 8.32
C ASN A 228 8.51 -7.36 7.40
N HIS A 229 8.76 -6.79 6.21
CA HIS A 229 9.56 -7.38 5.14
C HIS A 229 10.60 -6.39 4.63
N SER A 230 11.76 -6.35 5.30
CA SER A 230 12.85 -5.44 4.98
C SER A 230 13.85 -6.06 3.98
N TYR A 231 13.36 -6.61 2.88
CA TYR A 231 14.14 -7.26 1.84
C TYR A 231 13.42 -7.17 0.48
N GLY A 232 14.13 -7.42 -0.62
CA GLY A 232 13.56 -7.41 -1.96
C GLY A 232 14.41 -8.17 -2.97
N ASN A 233 13.90 -8.30 -4.20
CA ASN A 233 14.64 -8.85 -5.32
C ASN A 233 15.72 -7.86 -5.77
N VAL A 234 16.86 -8.40 -6.18
CA VAL A 234 17.93 -7.60 -6.80
C VAL A 234 17.64 -7.55 -8.30
N ILE A 235 17.31 -6.39 -8.81
CA ILE A 235 16.91 -6.14 -10.20
C ILE A 235 17.70 -4.94 -10.74
N GLY A 236 17.91 -4.90 -12.05
CA GLY A 236 18.73 -3.87 -12.68
C GLY A 236 20.21 -4.02 -12.27
N TRP A 237 20.90 -2.92 -12.05
CA TRP A 237 22.27 -2.93 -11.61
C TRP A 237 22.42 -3.20 -10.11
N SER A 238 23.34 -4.10 -9.76
CA SER A 238 23.78 -4.33 -8.37
C SER A 238 25.30 -4.30 -8.27
N LEU A 239 25.83 -3.64 -7.23
CA LEU A 239 27.24 -3.69 -6.89
C LEU A 239 27.48 -4.88 -5.96
N GLU A 240 28.29 -5.82 -6.38
CA GLU A 240 28.52 -7.09 -5.67
C GLU A 240 29.97 -7.53 -5.78
N ASN A 241 30.39 -8.41 -4.87
CA ASN A 241 31.54 -9.26 -5.02
C ASN A 241 31.07 -10.62 -5.56
N GLY A 242 30.80 -10.66 -6.85
CA GLY A 242 30.24 -11.83 -7.53
C GLY A 242 31.31 -12.79 -8.06
N SER A 243 30.90 -13.70 -8.93
CA SER A 243 31.79 -14.71 -9.51
C SER A 243 32.92 -14.14 -10.38
N MET A 244 32.71 -12.94 -10.94
CA MET A 244 33.70 -12.23 -11.76
C MET A 244 34.51 -11.20 -10.94
N GLY A 245 34.36 -11.16 -9.61
CA GLY A 245 35.00 -10.18 -8.72
C GLY A 245 34.07 -9.03 -8.32
N VAL A 246 34.65 -7.96 -7.74
CA VAL A 246 33.90 -6.77 -7.36
C VAL A 246 33.53 -5.96 -8.59
N GLY A 247 32.26 -5.70 -8.80
CA GLY A 247 31.79 -4.94 -9.95
C GLY A 247 30.27 -4.75 -9.96
N PHE A 248 29.79 -4.07 -11.00
CA PHE A 248 28.37 -3.92 -11.27
C PHE A 248 27.85 -5.09 -12.11
N TYR A 249 26.81 -5.73 -11.64
CA TYR A 249 26.15 -6.86 -12.28
C TYR A 249 24.74 -6.45 -12.72
N TRP A 250 24.50 -6.59 -14.05
CA TRP A 250 23.16 -6.36 -14.61
C TRP A 250 22.28 -7.58 -14.36
N ARG A 251 21.21 -7.38 -13.62
CA ARG A 251 20.24 -8.40 -13.22
C ARG A 251 18.96 -8.35 -14.10
N GLY A 252 19.10 -8.02 -15.36
CA GLY A 252 18.08 -8.02 -16.38
C GLY A 252 18.51 -8.83 -17.60
N SER A 253 17.75 -8.75 -18.68
CA SER A 253 18.14 -9.26 -19.99
C SER A 253 18.99 -8.22 -20.72
N TYR A 254 20.01 -8.68 -21.45
CA TYR A 254 20.83 -7.85 -22.33
C TYR A 254 21.11 -8.60 -23.63
N ASP A 255 20.89 -7.95 -24.76
CA ASP A 255 21.22 -8.47 -26.08
C ASP A 255 22.40 -7.69 -26.69
N PRO A 256 23.60 -8.27 -26.69
CA PRO A 256 24.79 -7.59 -27.18
C PRO A 256 24.75 -7.32 -28.70
N SER A 257 23.91 -8.03 -29.47
CA SER A 257 23.82 -7.83 -30.89
C SER A 257 23.18 -6.51 -31.32
N ASN A 258 22.36 -5.93 -30.46
CA ASN A 258 21.63 -4.68 -30.72
C ASN A 258 21.67 -3.69 -29.55
N GLY A 259 22.35 -4.01 -28.43
CA GLY A 259 22.47 -3.17 -27.24
C GLY A 259 21.16 -2.99 -26.46
N ARG A 260 20.15 -3.85 -26.67
CA ARG A 260 18.88 -3.76 -25.94
C ARG A 260 18.98 -4.38 -24.57
N SER A 261 18.44 -3.68 -23.59
CA SER A 261 18.34 -4.17 -22.22
C SER A 261 16.90 -4.05 -21.69
N TYR A 262 16.53 -5.02 -20.87
CA TYR A 262 15.25 -5.06 -20.18
C TYR A 262 15.45 -5.47 -18.73
N ASP A 263 14.77 -4.81 -17.81
CA ASP A 263 14.70 -5.21 -16.41
C ASP A 263 13.24 -5.47 -15.99
N LEU A 264 13.03 -5.75 -14.72
CA LEU A 264 11.71 -6.04 -14.13
C LEU A 264 11.43 -5.11 -12.95
N ASN A 265 12.03 -3.92 -12.93
CA ASN A 265 11.61 -2.86 -12.02
C ASN A 265 10.19 -2.41 -12.40
N GLY A 266 9.39 -1.99 -11.42
CA GLY A 266 7.99 -1.62 -11.65
C GLY A 266 7.06 -2.76 -12.07
N THR A 267 7.60 -3.92 -12.45
CA THR A 267 6.84 -5.02 -13.04
C THR A 267 6.10 -5.84 -11.99
N TYR A 268 4.78 -5.94 -12.11
CA TYR A 268 3.96 -6.86 -11.33
C TYR A 268 4.16 -8.30 -11.83
N TYR A 269 4.75 -9.16 -10.99
CA TYR A 269 5.05 -10.54 -11.39
C TYR A 269 4.85 -11.52 -10.20
N GLY A 270 5.31 -12.75 -10.35
CA GLY A 270 5.10 -13.89 -9.47
C GLY A 270 4.93 -13.60 -7.97
N ARG A 271 5.93 -12.94 -7.37
CA ARG A 271 5.90 -12.60 -5.93
C ARG A 271 4.81 -11.57 -5.59
N ASP A 272 4.54 -10.62 -6.47
CA ASP A 272 3.48 -9.64 -6.25
C ASP A 272 2.10 -10.31 -6.26
N LYS A 273 1.90 -11.23 -7.23
CA LYS A 273 0.70 -12.06 -7.29
C LYS A 273 0.53 -12.90 -6.03
N GLU A 274 1.59 -13.55 -5.54
CA GLU A 274 1.54 -14.35 -4.32
C GLU A 274 1.14 -13.53 -3.10
N LEU A 275 1.71 -12.34 -2.94
CA LEU A 275 1.38 -11.45 -1.83
C LEU A 275 -0.08 -10.96 -1.93
N ASP A 276 -0.55 -10.60 -3.13
CA ASP A 276 -1.94 -10.24 -3.35
C ASP A 276 -2.89 -11.41 -3.03
N ASP A 277 -2.56 -12.64 -3.46
CA ASP A 277 -3.32 -13.85 -3.15
C ASP A 277 -3.39 -14.11 -1.64
N ILE A 278 -2.26 -13.96 -0.94
CA ILE A 278 -2.18 -14.19 0.51
C ILE A 278 -3.05 -13.20 1.27
N VAL A 279 -2.93 -11.90 0.96
CA VAL A 279 -3.71 -10.86 1.65
C VAL A 279 -5.20 -10.94 1.28
N TYR A 280 -5.53 -11.21 0.00
CA TYR A 280 -6.91 -11.38 -0.44
C TYR A 280 -7.63 -12.50 0.32
N ASN A 281 -6.97 -13.65 0.49
CA ASN A 281 -7.52 -14.78 1.23
C ASN A 281 -7.45 -14.60 2.77
N ASN A 282 -6.69 -13.61 3.25
CA ASN A 282 -6.54 -13.32 4.68
C ASN A 282 -6.58 -11.80 4.91
N PRO A 283 -7.74 -11.15 4.78
CA PRO A 283 -7.86 -9.69 4.74
C PRO A 283 -7.46 -8.97 6.03
N TYR A 284 -7.20 -9.70 7.12
CA TYR A 284 -6.67 -9.17 8.38
C TYR A 284 -5.14 -9.27 8.49
N MET A 285 -4.46 -9.67 7.42
CA MET A 285 -2.99 -9.68 7.36
C MET A 285 -2.48 -8.38 6.74
N VAL A 286 -1.82 -7.57 7.54
CA VAL A 286 -1.14 -6.36 7.08
C VAL A 286 0.32 -6.68 6.78
N VAL A 287 0.71 -6.55 5.53
CA VAL A 287 2.08 -6.81 5.03
C VAL A 287 2.75 -5.50 4.69
N VAL A 288 3.85 -5.17 5.38
CA VAL A 288 4.62 -3.94 5.15
C VAL A 288 5.98 -4.31 4.56
N LYS A 289 6.34 -3.68 3.44
CA LYS A 289 7.53 -4.01 2.67
C LYS A 289 8.35 -2.79 2.29
N SER A 290 9.68 -2.93 2.35
CA SER A 290 10.61 -1.89 1.88
C SER A 290 10.58 -1.74 0.35
N ALA A 291 10.66 -0.48 -0.15
CA ALA A 291 10.63 -0.16 -1.58
C ALA A 291 11.95 -0.49 -2.31
N GLY A 292 13.06 -0.65 -1.58
CA GLY A 292 14.38 -0.92 -2.16
C GLY A 292 15.34 0.28 -2.11
N ASN A 293 16.64 -0.01 -2.31
CA ASN A 293 17.74 0.97 -2.20
C ASN A 293 18.56 1.03 -3.49
N SER A 294 17.90 0.98 -4.62
CA SER A 294 18.54 0.84 -5.93
C SER A 294 18.66 2.14 -6.73
N TYR A 295 18.11 3.26 -6.20
CA TYR A 295 18.12 4.54 -6.91
C TYR A 295 19.55 5.00 -7.25
N GLY A 296 19.79 5.31 -8.52
CA GLY A 296 21.07 5.79 -9.02
C GLY A 296 22.20 4.74 -9.03
N LYS A 297 21.93 3.47 -8.73
CA LYS A 297 22.93 2.42 -8.86
C LYS A 297 23.18 2.05 -10.31
N GLY A 298 24.45 2.06 -10.70
CA GLY A 298 24.88 1.68 -12.04
C GLY A 298 26.26 2.18 -12.38
N PRO A 299 26.82 1.77 -13.53
CA PRO A 299 28.17 2.07 -13.93
C PRO A 299 28.44 3.54 -14.26
N THR A 300 27.39 4.29 -14.68
CA THR A 300 27.58 5.71 -15.06
C THR A 300 27.73 6.62 -13.84
N SER A 301 27.21 6.20 -12.68
CA SER A 301 27.29 6.93 -11.42
C SER A 301 28.55 6.64 -10.60
N ASN A 302 29.33 5.60 -10.96
CA ASN A 302 30.49 5.19 -10.18
C ASN A 302 31.60 4.52 -11.02
N THR A 303 32.64 5.28 -11.34
CA THR A 303 33.79 4.81 -12.14
C THR A 303 34.87 4.09 -11.32
N MET A 304 34.72 3.89 -9.99
CA MET A 304 35.73 3.26 -9.14
C MET A 304 35.81 1.74 -9.32
N PHE A 305 34.81 1.11 -9.95
CA PHE A 305 34.76 -0.34 -10.15
C PHE A 305 34.85 -0.67 -11.63
N PRO A 306 35.92 -1.30 -12.10
CA PRO A 306 36.16 -1.52 -13.53
C PRO A 306 35.38 -2.69 -14.14
N GLY A 307 34.68 -3.49 -13.32
CA GLY A 307 33.93 -4.66 -13.80
C GLY A 307 32.47 -4.34 -14.03
N TYR A 308 31.98 -4.50 -15.25
CA TYR A 308 30.55 -4.43 -15.61
C TYR A 308 30.18 -5.75 -16.27
N TYR A 309 29.16 -6.44 -15.73
CA TYR A 309 28.85 -7.80 -16.13
C TYR A 309 27.36 -7.95 -16.40
N TYR A 310 27.03 -8.79 -17.37
CA TYR A 310 25.67 -9.24 -17.68
C TYR A 310 25.62 -10.76 -17.79
N ARG A 311 24.44 -11.35 -17.78
CA ARG A 311 24.27 -12.77 -18.09
C ARG A 311 23.90 -12.95 -19.56
N ASP A 312 24.63 -13.85 -20.24
CA ASP A 312 24.28 -14.28 -21.59
C ASP A 312 23.05 -15.19 -21.62
N SER A 313 22.64 -15.61 -22.81
CA SER A 313 21.51 -16.51 -23.02
C SER A 313 21.62 -17.84 -22.28
N ASP A 314 22.84 -18.21 -21.94
CA ASP A 314 23.13 -19.41 -21.18
C ASP A 314 23.17 -19.20 -19.65
N GLY A 315 22.99 -17.96 -19.18
CA GLY A 315 23.06 -17.57 -17.77
C GLY A 315 24.51 -17.43 -17.25
N THR A 316 25.53 -17.37 -18.14
CA THR A 316 26.91 -17.12 -17.74
C THR A 316 27.15 -15.62 -17.58
N TRP A 317 27.94 -15.26 -16.55
CA TRP A 317 28.39 -13.88 -16.40
C TRP A 317 29.45 -13.57 -17.46
N VAL A 318 29.21 -12.53 -18.24
CA VAL A 318 30.10 -11.99 -19.27
C VAL A 318 30.40 -10.54 -18.95
N GLN A 319 31.64 -10.14 -19.15
CA GLN A 319 32.02 -8.73 -18.99
C GLN A 319 31.56 -7.92 -20.21
N PHE A 320 30.96 -6.76 -19.97
CA PHE A 320 30.68 -5.81 -21.04
C PHE A 320 31.98 -5.37 -21.71
N SER A 321 31.98 -5.32 -23.02
CA SER A 321 33.09 -4.77 -23.80
C SER A 321 33.01 -3.24 -23.85
N SER A 322 34.10 -2.59 -24.25
CA SER A 322 34.13 -1.13 -24.41
C SER A 322 33.24 -0.58 -25.51
N THR A 323 32.72 -1.47 -26.39
CA THR A 323 31.82 -1.12 -27.49
C THR A 323 30.36 -1.40 -27.17
N ASP A 324 30.07 -2.07 -26.07
CA ASP A 324 28.69 -2.38 -25.67
C ASP A 324 27.96 -1.14 -25.16
N VAL A 325 26.67 -1.05 -25.50
CA VAL A 325 25.77 -0.05 -24.92
C VAL A 325 25.33 -0.53 -23.55
N LEU A 326 25.84 0.10 -22.49
CA LEU A 326 25.45 -0.28 -21.13
C LEU A 326 23.98 0.02 -20.86
N PRO A 327 23.27 -0.87 -20.15
CA PRO A 327 21.95 -0.56 -19.61
C PRO A 327 21.98 0.72 -18.77
N PRO A 328 20.89 1.51 -18.73
CA PRO A 328 20.81 2.72 -17.91
C PRO A 328 20.96 2.37 -16.43
N ASP A 329 21.47 3.31 -15.63
CA ASP A 329 21.49 3.19 -14.17
C ASP A 329 20.05 3.04 -13.64
N ASN A 330 19.90 2.36 -12.53
CA ASN A 330 18.59 2.19 -11.90
C ASN A 330 17.99 3.55 -11.57
N CYS A 331 16.74 3.78 -11.95
CA CYS A 331 16.09 5.09 -11.86
C CYS A 331 16.83 6.21 -12.61
N ALA A 332 17.53 5.94 -13.72
CA ALA A 332 18.23 6.96 -14.49
C ALA A 332 17.33 8.14 -14.90
N ALA A 333 16.06 7.87 -15.19
CA ALA A 333 15.06 8.90 -15.47
C ALA A 333 14.46 9.56 -14.19
N GLY A 334 14.92 9.17 -13.00
CA GLY A 334 14.44 9.66 -11.70
C GLY A 334 13.25 8.87 -11.14
N TYR A 335 12.87 7.76 -11.76
CA TYR A 335 11.76 6.89 -11.40
C TYR A 335 12.01 5.47 -11.91
N ASP A 336 11.11 4.51 -11.55
CA ASP A 336 11.07 3.13 -12.05
C ASP A 336 12.29 2.29 -11.62
N CYS A 337 12.44 2.09 -10.30
CA CYS A 337 13.42 1.15 -9.75
C CYS A 337 12.94 0.47 -8.45
N ILE A 338 11.64 0.43 -8.20
CA ILE A 338 11.07 -0.46 -7.18
C ILE A 338 11.06 -1.88 -7.76
N PRO A 339 11.72 -2.85 -7.11
CA PRO A 339 11.80 -4.19 -7.65
C PRO A 339 10.46 -4.91 -7.57
N MET A 340 10.21 -5.84 -8.49
CA MET A 340 9.09 -6.78 -8.39
C MET A 340 9.06 -7.46 -7.01
N GLY A 341 7.88 -7.82 -6.54
CA GLY A 341 7.64 -8.30 -5.18
C GLY A 341 7.49 -7.17 -4.15
N ALA A 342 7.64 -5.90 -4.57
CA ALA A 342 7.33 -4.73 -3.77
C ALA A 342 6.32 -3.79 -4.48
N VAL A 343 5.71 -4.25 -5.59
CA VAL A 343 4.68 -3.50 -6.33
C VAL A 343 3.30 -4.16 -6.28
N ALA A 344 3.11 -5.15 -5.40
CA ALA A 344 1.81 -5.77 -5.13
C ALA A 344 0.78 -4.73 -4.65
N LYS A 345 -0.48 -4.95 -4.98
CA LYS A 345 -1.59 -4.01 -4.71
C LYS A 345 -1.99 -3.98 -3.24
N ASN A 346 -2.06 -5.16 -2.61
CA ASN A 346 -2.67 -5.35 -1.30
C ASN A 346 -1.68 -5.18 -0.13
N ILE A 347 -0.41 -4.91 -0.41
CA ILE A 347 0.62 -4.64 0.59
C ILE A 347 0.87 -3.13 0.76
N ILE A 348 1.61 -2.77 1.80
CA ILE A 348 2.09 -1.41 2.04
C ILE A 348 3.59 -1.37 1.71
N THR A 349 3.95 -0.65 0.65
CA THR A 349 5.34 -0.46 0.22
C THR A 349 5.86 0.87 0.73
N VAL A 350 7.02 0.87 1.39
CA VAL A 350 7.54 2.03 2.12
C VAL A 350 8.84 2.54 1.50
N GLY A 351 8.84 3.80 1.05
CA GLY A 351 10.02 4.55 0.64
C GLY A 351 10.77 5.14 1.83
N ALA A 352 12.02 5.60 1.59
CA ALA A 352 12.86 6.19 2.63
C ALA A 352 13.08 7.69 2.43
N THR A 353 13.03 8.42 3.56
CA THR A 353 13.39 9.84 3.65
C THR A 353 14.63 10.04 4.53
N GLU A 354 15.26 11.19 4.36
CA GLU A 354 16.21 11.71 5.35
C GLU A 354 15.47 12.05 6.64
N LYS A 355 16.23 12.17 7.74
CA LYS A 355 15.70 12.71 9.00
C LYS A 355 15.24 14.15 8.83
N ILE A 356 14.10 14.49 9.38
CA ILE A 356 13.67 15.88 9.51
C ILE A 356 14.53 16.52 10.61
N ARG A 357 15.24 17.58 10.26
CA ARG A 357 16.12 18.33 11.17
C ARG A 357 15.52 19.69 11.50
N THR A 358 15.72 20.15 12.72
CA THR A 358 15.37 21.53 13.11
C THR A 358 16.26 22.55 12.41
N ALA A 359 15.80 23.78 12.24
CA ALA A 359 16.55 24.85 11.60
C ALA A 359 17.88 25.22 12.32
N SER A 360 18.03 24.84 13.59
CA SER A 360 19.17 25.13 14.47
C SER A 360 20.21 24.01 14.55
N ASP A 361 20.44 23.23 13.50
CA ASP A 361 21.32 22.05 13.49
C ASP A 361 20.90 20.90 14.43
N GLY A 362 19.66 20.94 14.96
CA GLY A 362 19.11 19.95 15.85
C GLY A 362 18.70 18.67 15.15
N PHE A 363 18.79 17.56 15.88
CA PHE A 363 18.17 16.30 15.55
C PHE A 363 16.73 16.33 16.09
N ASP A 364 15.88 15.36 15.66
CA ASP A 364 14.51 15.23 16.12
C ASP A 364 13.55 16.36 15.70
N GLY A 365 13.72 16.88 14.48
CA GLY A 365 12.76 17.82 13.89
C GLY A 365 11.38 17.18 13.69
N ARG A 366 10.36 18.02 13.61
CA ARG A 366 9.00 17.60 13.27
C ARG A 366 8.60 18.16 11.92
N TYR A 367 7.69 17.49 11.27
CA TYR A 367 7.08 18.00 10.05
C TYR A 367 6.34 19.30 10.33
N THR A 368 6.68 20.36 9.61
CA THR A 368 5.98 21.65 9.63
C THR A 368 5.51 22.08 8.24
N GLN A 369 6.22 21.63 7.20
CA GLN A 369 5.94 21.95 5.80
C GLN A 369 6.52 20.86 4.87
N VAL A 370 6.05 20.85 3.63
CA VAL A 370 6.44 19.86 2.61
C VAL A 370 7.96 19.76 2.43
N SER A 371 8.67 20.89 2.44
CA SER A 371 10.13 20.94 2.22
C SER A 371 10.98 20.35 3.34
N ASP A 372 10.39 20.05 4.51
CA ASP A 372 11.10 19.39 5.61
C ASP A 372 11.40 17.92 5.28
N VAL A 373 10.57 17.30 4.44
CA VAL A 373 10.71 15.90 4.03
C VAL A 373 11.58 15.85 2.77
N LYS A 374 12.71 15.17 2.87
CA LYS A 374 13.63 14.96 1.75
C LYS A 374 13.75 13.47 1.46
N LYS A 375 13.63 13.09 0.19
CA LYS A 375 13.86 11.72 -0.25
C LYS A 375 15.30 11.31 0.06
N ALA A 376 15.49 10.16 0.66
CA ALA A 376 16.82 9.57 0.78
C ALA A 376 17.37 9.23 -0.61
N SER A 377 18.65 9.57 -0.83
CA SER A 377 19.27 9.48 -2.16
C SER A 377 19.17 8.08 -2.78
N TYR A 378 19.22 7.04 -1.96
CA TYR A 378 19.21 5.63 -2.36
C TYR A 378 17.79 5.05 -2.53
N SER A 379 16.74 5.71 -1.98
CA SER A 379 15.38 5.15 -1.96
C SER A 379 14.85 4.91 -3.36
N SER A 380 14.53 3.66 -3.68
CA SER A 380 13.91 3.32 -4.96
C SER A 380 12.60 4.09 -5.17
N ALA A 381 12.36 4.46 -6.42
CA ALA A 381 11.18 5.22 -6.84
C ALA A 381 10.29 4.40 -7.76
N GLY A 382 8.97 4.59 -7.65
CA GLY A 382 7.99 4.02 -8.55
C GLY A 382 7.88 4.79 -9.88
N PRO A 383 6.74 4.70 -10.53
CA PRO A 383 5.53 3.95 -10.18
C PRO A 383 5.64 2.46 -10.50
N ARG A 384 4.55 1.67 -10.31
CA ARG A 384 4.39 0.40 -11.02
C ARG A 384 4.25 0.67 -12.52
N ASP A 385 4.63 -0.30 -13.36
CA ASP A 385 4.64 -0.14 -14.83
C ASP A 385 3.35 0.43 -15.44
N ASP A 386 2.19 0.08 -14.89
CA ASP A 386 0.89 0.57 -15.36
C ASP A 386 0.54 1.98 -14.86
N GLY A 387 1.42 2.60 -14.08
CA GLY A 387 1.23 3.93 -13.51
C GLY A 387 0.64 3.93 -12.10
N ALA A 388 0.40 2.78 -11.48
CA ALA A 388 -0.08 2.72 -10.10
C ALA A 388 0.93 3.34 -9.12
N ILE A 389 0.39 4.03 -8.11
CA ILE A 389 1.17 4.78 -7.13
C ILE A 389 1.96 3.82 -6.24
N LYS A 390 3.29 3.88 -6.35
CA LYS A 390 4.26 3.23 -5.49
C LYS A 390 5.48 4.15 -5.31
N PRO A 391 6.11 4.13 -4.09
CA PRO A 391 5.70 3.42 -2.88
C PRO A 391 4.31 3.88 -2.43
N ASP A 392 3.71 3.21 -1.43
CA ASP A 392 2.43 3.65 -0.87
C ASP A 392 2.62 4.84 0.09
N ILE A 393 3.73 4.87 0.82
CA ILE A 393 4.05 5.87 1.85
C ILE A 393 5.57 6.00 1.99
N ALA A 394 6.03 7.08 2.59
CA ALA A 394 7.43 7.25 2.97
C ALA A 394 7.59 7.40 4.49
N GLY A 395 8.73 6.89 4.98
CA GLY A 395 9.17 7.04 6.37
C GLY A 395 10.67 7.30 6.44
N VAL A 396 11.19 7.60 7.63
CA VAL A 396 12.62 7.89 7.82
C VAL A 396 13.45 6.62 7.69
N GLY A 397 14.48 6.67 6.85
CA GLY A 397 15.39 5.54 6.62
C GLY A 397 16.86 5.89 6.65
N SER A 398 17.28 7.08 7.08
CA SER A 398 18.68 7.53 7.02
C SER A 398 19.27 7.84 8.38
N ASN A 399 20.56 7.52 8.56
CA ASN A 399 21.40 7.84 9.72
C ASN A 399 20.87 7.30 11.05
N ILE A 400 20.65 6.01 11.13
CA ILE A 400 19.94 5.39 12.21
C ILE A 400 20.81 4.54 13.11
N LEU A 401 20.68 4.78 14.41
CA LEU A 401 21.25 3.93 15.44
C LEU A 401 20.29 2.76 15.73
N TYR A 402 20.84 1.54 15.72
CA TYR A 402 20.06 0.33 15.95
C TYR A 402 20.85 -0.78 16.66
N PRO A 403 20.17 -1.64 17.45
CA PRO A 403 20.81 -2.81 18.01
C PRO A 403 21.20 -3.79 16.90
N SER A 404 22.41 -4.35 17.00
CA SER A 404 22.95 -5.27 16.03
C SER A 404 23.48 -6.54 16.72
N THR A 405 24.07 -7.45 15.96
CA THR A 405 24.80 -8.59 16.51
C THR A 405 26.14 -8.72 15.84
N SER A 406 27.16 -9.02 16.63
CA SER A 406 28.45 -9.48 16.15
C SER A 406 28.79 -10.78 16.87
N SER A 407 29.89 -11.43 16.46
CA SER A 407 30.46 -12.56 17.19
C SER A 407 30.84 -12.23 18.64
N ALA A 408 30.85 -10.94 19.02
CA ALA A 408 31.38 -10.46 20.28
C ALA A 408 30.33 -10.14 21.37
N GLY A 409 29.00 -10.12 21.10
CA GLY A 409 28.10 -9.93 22.22
C GLY A 409 26.75 -9.22 22.02
N SER A 410 26.08 -8.99 23.14
CA SER A 410 24.70 -8.57 23.30
C SER A 410 24.47 -7.04 23.30
N THR A 411 25.53 -6.26 23.10
CA THR A 411 25.50 -4.78 23.21
C THR A 411 26.12 -4.10 21.99
N THR A 412 26.04 -4.74 20.82
CA THR A 412 26.55 -4.16 19.58
C THR A 412 25.50 -3.28 18.94
N TYR A 413 25.91 -2.08 18.52
CA TYR A 413 25.07 -1.12 17.81
C TYR A 413 25.70 -0.75 16.48
N ASN A 414 24.89 -0.38 15.51
CA ASN A 414 25.32 0.15 14.23
C ASN A 414 24.51 1.38 13.86
N ILE A 415 25.05 2.17 12.94
CA ILE A 415 24.33 3.26 12.27
C ILE A 415 24.27 2.92 10.77
N GLY A 416 23.14 3.07 10.15
CA GLY A 416 22.99 2.79 8.72
C GLY A 416 21.86 3.54 8.03
N ASN A 417 21.63 3.19 6.76
CA ASN A 417 20.67 3.83 5.88
C ASN A 417 19.90 2.78 5.07
N GLY A 418 18.60 2.99 4.81
CA GLY A 418 17.83 2.11 3.93
C GLY A 418 16.31 2.12 4.13
N THR A 419 15.58 1.72 3.09
CA THR A 419 14.13 1.49 3.16
C THR A 419 13.76 0.35 4.10
N SER A 420 14.72 -0.49 4.48
CA SER A 420 14.55 -1.56 5.46
C SER A 420 14.19 -1.07 6.86
N PHE A 421 14.32 0.19 7.14
CA PHE A 421 14.01 0.76 8.44
C PHE A 421 12.91 1.82 8.39
N SER A 422 12.65 2.41 7.25
CA SER A 422 11.37 3.07 7.02
C SER A 422 10.20 2.07 7.05
N ALA A 423 10.40 0.85 6.54
CA ALA A 423 9.37 -0.19 6.62
C ALA A 423 9.01 -0.58 8.09
N PRO A 424 9.96 -0.93 9.00
CA PRO A 424 9.62 -1.21 10.39
C PRO A 424 9.12 0.01 11.17
N GLN A 425 9.48 1.25 10.79
CA GLN A 425 8.84 2.44 11.33
C GLN A 425 7.33 2.43 11.06
N VAL A 426 6.92 2.25 9.80
CA VAL A 426 5.51 2.17 9.41
C VAL A 426 4.85 0.95 10.03
N THR A 427 5.52 -0.20 10.08
CA THR A 427 5.01 -1.42 10.74
C THR A 427 4.71 -1.15 12.21
N GLY A 428 5.61 -0.48 12.91
CA GLY A 428 5.42 -0.12 14.31
C GLY A 428 4.26 0.84 14.53
N ILE A 429 4.11 1.85 13.69
CA ILE A 429 2.98 2.79 13.72
C ILE A 429 1.65 2.05 13.53
N LEU A 430 1.58 1.15 12.54
CA LEU A 430 0.38 0.34 12.31
C LEU A 430 0.06 -0.58 13.48
N GLY A 431 1.08 -1.10 14.17
CA GLY A 431 0.90 -1.88 15.40
C GLY A 431 0.32 -1.04 16.54
N LEU A 432 0.82 0.19 16.74
CA LEU A 432 0.25 1.13 17.73
C LEU A 432 -1.19 1.51 17.40
N TRP A 433 -1.49 1.80 16.13
CA TRP A 433 -2.87 2.06 15.71
C TRP A 433 -3.77 0.84 15.88
N GLY A 434 -3.26 -0.36 15.64
CA GLY A 434 -3.96 -1.62 15.93
C GLY A 434 -4.27 -1.78 17.42
N GLN A 435 -3.33 -1.40 18.31
CA GLN A 435 -3.52 -1.40 19.76
C GLN A 435 -4.59 -0.37 20.19
N ILE A 436 -4.50 0.86 19.67
CA ILE A 436 -5.50 1.93 19.92
C ILE A 436 -6.88 1.49 19.40
N TYR A 437 -6.95 0.93 18.20
CA TYR A 437 -8.21 0.47 17.61
C TYR A 437 -8.87 -0.62 18.46
N LYS A 438 -8.11 -1.60 18.93
CA LYS A 438 -8.61 -2.62 19.86
C LYS A 438 -9.16 -2.03 21.16
N SER A 439 -8.45 -1.03 21.71
CA SER A 439 -8.87 -0.33 22.92
C SER A 439 -10.20 0.42 22.74
N LEU A 440 -10.33 1.16 21.63
CA LEU A 440 -11.51 1.99 21.35
C LEU A 440 -12.72 1.20 20.84
N PHE A 441 -12.52 0.07 20.16
CA PHE A 441 -13.58 -0.65 19.44
C PHE A 441 -13.76 -2.09 19.89
N ALA A 442 -13.81 -2.32 21.20
CA ALA A 442 -14.15 -3.60 21.84
C ALA A 442 -13.33 -4.80 21.30
N GLY A 443 -12.02 -4.63 21.16
CA GLY A 443 -11.09 -5.69 20.76
C GLY A 443 -11.07 -6.01 19.26
N LYS A 444 -11.76 -5.23 18.42
CA LYS A 444 -11.73 -5.43 16.95
C LYS A 444 -10.35 -5.15 16.37
N ASN A 445 -10.03 -5.82 15.26
CA ASN A 445 -8.81 -5.59 14.50
C ASN A 445 -9.09 -4.72 13.26
N LEU A 446 -8.09 -3.94 12.86
CA LEU A 446 -8.06 -3.35 11.51
C LEU A 446 -7.76 -4.45 10.49
N ASN A 447 -8.46 -4.44 9.36
CA ASN A 447 -8.09 -5.25 8.20
C ASN A 447 -7.00 -4.54 7.36
N ALA A 448 -6.45 -5.21 6.36
CA ALA A 448 -5.39 -4.69 5.50
C ALA A 448 -5.81 -3.41 4.76
N ALA A 449 -7.02 -3.38 4.20
CA ALA A 449 -7.56 -2.23 3.50
C ALA A 449 -7.76 -1.04 4.44
N SER A 450 -8.33 -1.25 5.63
CA SER A 450 -8.55 -0.21 6.64
C SER A 450 -7.23 0.33 7.21
N ALA A 451 -6.22 -0.53 7.44
CA ALA A 451 -4.91 -0.13 7.90
C ALA A 451 -4.19 0.73 6.85
N LYS A 452 -4.22 0.30 5.58
CA LYS A 452 -3.66 1.06 4.44
C LYS A 452 -4.41 2.37 4.21
N ASN A 453 -5.75 2.36 4.33
CA ASN A 453 -6.57 3.56 4.19
C ASN A 453 -6.23 4.60 5.27
N LEU A 454 -6.14 4.18 6.55
CA LEU A 454 -5.77 5.06 7.64
C LEU A 454 -4.40 5.71 7.39
N LEU A 455 -3.43 4.91 6.95
CA LEU A 455 -2.07 5.37 6.63
C LEU A 455 -2.07 6.44 5.53
N ILE A 456 -2.75 6.17 4.42
CA ILE A 456 -2.81 7.06 3.26
C ILE A 456 -3.63 8.33 3.56
N HIS A 457 -4.78 8.17 4.22
CA HIS A 457 -5.66 9.30 4.52
C HIS A 457 -5.02 10.32 5.45
N THR A 458 -4.15 9.87 6.37
CA THR A 458 -3.51 10.73 7.39
C THR A 458 -2.07 11.12 7.05
N ALA A 459 -1.55 10.70 5.91
CA ALA A 459 -0.21 11.07 5.45
C ALA A 459 -0.03 12.60 5.36
N GLN A 460 1.17 13.06 5.68
CA GLN A 460 1.61 14.43 5.47
C GLN A 460 2.08 14.58 4.03
N GLU A 461 1.71 15.67 3.38
CA GLU A 461 2.18 15.96 2.02
C GLU A 461 3.71 16.00 1.94
N ALA A 462 4.28 15.41 0.89
CA ALA A 462 5.72 15.41 0.65
C ALA A 462 6.00 15.37 -0.86
N GLY A 463 6.97 16.15 -1.32
CA GLY A 463 7.30 16.21 -2.74
C GLY A 463 6.33 17.05 -3.57
N ASN A 464 5.73 16.43 -4.57
CA ASN A 464 4.71 17.07 -5.41
C ASN A 464 3.37 17.17 -4.66
N VAL A 465 2.51 18.07 -5.13
CA VAL A 465 1.12 18.13 -4.64
C VAL A 465 0.36 16.88 -5.06
N GLY A 466 -0.23 16.19 -4.09
CA GLY A 466 -0.82 14.86 -4.27
C GLY A 466 0.23 13.76 -4.32
N PRO A 467 -0.16 12.51 -4.61
CA PRO A 467 0.77 11.39 -4.60
C PRO A 467 1.84 11.51 -5.69
N ASP A 468 3.05 10.99 -5.41
CA ASP A 468 4.14 10.96 -6.37
C ASP A 468 4.95 9.64 -6.33
N VAL A 469 5.94 9.51 -7.20
CA VAL A 469 6.73 8.31 -7.36
C VAL A 469 7.81 8.12 -6.29
N TRP A 470 8.07 9.11 -5.44
CA TRP A 470 9.13 9.12 -4.43
C TRP A 470 8.62 8.88 -3.02
N TYR A 471 7.48 9.52 -2.69
CA TYR A 471 6.88 9.51 -1.36
C TYR A 471 5.54 8.77 -1.32
N GLY A 472 5.03 8.36 -2.49
CA GLY A 472 3.68 7.80 -2.59
C GLY A 472 2.64 8.83 -2.17
N TRP A 473 1.81 8.48 -1.20
CA TRP A 473 0.78 9.37 -0.66
C TRP A 473 1.31 10.38 0.37
N GLY A 474 2.62 10.40 0.62
CA GLY A 474 3.29 11.34 1.49
C GLY A 474 4.13 10.72 2.60
N PHE A 475 4.37 11.47 3.67
CA PHE A 475 5.15 11.07 4.83
C PHE A 475 4.25 10.63 5.98
N VAL A 476 4.62 9.54 6.66
CA VAL A 476 3.83 8.93 7.74
C VAL A 476 3.75 9.81 8.99
N ASP A 477 2.54 9.95 9.57
CA ASP A 477 2.29 10.66 10.82
C ASP A 477 1.48 9.80 11.79
N ALA A 478 2.14 9.28 12.81
CA ALA A 478 1.52 8.40 13.80
C ALA A 478 0.44 9.10 14.63
N LYS A 479 0.66 10.39 14.95
CA LYS A 479 -0.27 11.19 15.74
C LYS A 479 -1.58 11.41 15.00
N LYS A 480 -1.52 11.84 13.72
CA LYS A 480 -2.73 12.06 12.91
C LYS A 480 -3.60 10.82 12.77
N GLY A 481 -2.98 9.64 12.60
CA GLY A 481 -3.76 8.40 12.55
C GLY A 481 -4.43 8.07 13.90
N ALA A 482 -3.75 8.27 15.01
CA ALA A 482 -4.33 8.09 16.34
C ALA A 482 -5.48 9.08 16.61
N GLU A 483 -5.29 10.35 16.26
CA GLU A 483 -6.34 11.38 16.35
C GLU A 483 -7.57 11.03 15.51
N LEU A 484 -7.38 10.49 14.31
CA LEU A 484 -8.49 10.04 13.45
C LEU A 484 -9.25 8.87 14.09
N LEU A 485 -8.56 7.94 14.76
CA LEU A 485 -9.21 6.85 15.50
C LEU A 485 -10.05 7.37 16.68
N VAL A 486 -9.56 8.39 17.37
CA VAL A 486 -10.33 9.07 18.42
C VAL A 486 -11.56 9.78 17.84
N GLN A 487 -11.40 10.49 16.72
CA GLN A 487 -12.50 11.16 16.02
C GLN A 487 -13.56 10.15 15.53
N LYS A 488 -13.12 8.97 15.04
CA LYS A 488 -14.02 7.86 14.71
C LYS A 488 -14.82 7.40 15.92
N ASN A 489 -14.17 7.23 17.08
CA ASN A 489 -14.83 6.83 18.32
C ASN A 489 -15.84 7.89 18.81
N GLN A 490 -15.60 9.16 18.46
CA GLN A 490 -16.49 10.29 18.74
C GLN A 490 -17.55 10.53 17.65
N ASN A 491 -17.63 9.69 16.63
CA ASN A 491 -18.49 9.84 15.42
C ASN A 491 -18.29 11.18 14.67
N LYS A 492 -17.07 11.74 14.70
CA LYS A 492 -16.72 12.99 14.00
C LYS A 492 -16.21 12.78 12.59
N VAL A 493 -15.87 11.54 12.23
CA VAL A 493 -15.41 11.12 10.90
C VAL A 493 -16.10 9.83 10.51
N ILE A 494 -16.24 9.60 9.21
CA ILE A 494 -16.62 8.30 8.69
C ILE A 494 -15.34 7.50 8.53
N PHE A 495 -15.27 6.34 9.15
CA PHE A 495 -14.25 5.33 8.93
C PHE A 495 -14.87 3.96 9.13
N GLU A 496 -15.18 3.27 8.05
CA GLU A 496 -15.91 2.00 8.06
C GLU A 496 -15.55 1.13 6.86
N ASP A 497 -15.82 -0.17 6.98
CA ASP A 497 -15.78 -1.10 5.86
C ASP A 497 -17.20 -1.25 5.30
N LYS A 498 -17.32 -1.17 3.98
CA LYS A 498 -18.60 -1.32 3.25
C LYS A 498 -18.50 -2.36 2.16
N ASP A 499 -19.60 -2.99 1.85
CA ASP A 499 -19.75 -3.87 0.71
C ASP A 499 -20.37 -3.10 -0.45
N LEU A 500 -19.73 -3.13 -1.61
CA LEU A 500 -20.28 -2.69 -2.88
C LEU A 500 -20.72 -3.93 -3.66
N LYS A 501 -21.99 -4.04 -3.97
CA LYS A 501 -22.50 -5.10 -4.83
C LYS A 501 -22.32 -4.74 -6.30
N ASN A 502 -22.28 -5.79 -7.11
CA ASN A 502 -22.09 -5.65 -8.55
C ASN A 502 -23.17 -4.75 -9.17
N ALA A 503 -22.74 -3.75 -9.96
CA ALA A 503 -23.59 -2.75 -10.62
C ALA A 503 -24.46 -1.87 -9.67
N GLU A 504 -24.20 -1.91 -8.36
CA GLU A 504 -24.80 -0.99 -7.38
C GLU A 504 -23.88 0.22 -7.13
N LYS A 505 -24.42 1.22 -6.43
CA LYS A 505 -23.69 2.38 -5.95
C LYS A 505 -23.93 2.55 -4.47
N ASN A 506 -22.87 2.85 -3.73
CA ASN A 506 -22.98 3.29 -2.35
C ASN A 506 -22.87 4.82 -2.30
N GLU A 507 -23.85 5.47 -1.70
CA GLU A 507 -23.90 6.93 -1.58
C GLU A 507 -23.91 7.36 -0.12
N ILE A 508 -23.17 8.42 0.18
CA ILE A 508 -23.13 9.09 1.49
C ILE A 508 -23.31 10.58 1.23
N LEU A 509 -24.23 11.21 1.93
CA LEU A 509 -24.34 12.67 1.95
C LEU A 509 -23.57 13.22 3.15
N VAL A 510 -22.78 14.26 2.92
CA VAL A 510 -22.12 15.02 3.97
C VAL A 510 -22.31 16.51 3.72
N LYS A 511 -22.33 17.31 4.79
CA LYS A 511 -22.41 18.77 4.71
C LYS A 511 -21.11 19.37 5.25
N THR A 512 -20.57 20.37 4.59
CA THR A 512 -19.42 21.14 5.04
C THR A 512 -19.76 22.62 5.15
N ASP A 513 -19.10 23.30 6.07
CA ASP A 513 -19.14 24.78 6.21
C ASP A 513 -18.06 25.48 5.38
N GLY A 514 -17.19 24.71 4.71
CA GLY A 514 -16.09 25.23 3.90
C GLY A 514 -14.81 25.54 4.69
N ALA A 515 -14.81 25.39 6.00
CA ALA A 515 -13.67 25.76 6.84
C ALA A 515 -12.49 24.77 6.79
N GLN A 516 -12.76 23.54 6.40
CA GLN A 516 -11.76 22.46 6.32
C GLN A 516 -11.82 21.77 4.94
N PRO A 517 -10.69 21.26 4.43
CA PRO A 517 -10.69 20.46 3.22
C PRO A 517 -11.61 19.23 3.37
N LEU A 518 -12.45 18.97 2.37
CA LEU A 518 -13.26 17.76 2.32
C LEU A 518 -12.46 16.66 1.62
N LYS A 519 -12.16 15.58 2.34
CA LYS A 519 -11.38 14.46 1.84
C LYS A 519 -12.09 13.14 2.02
N ALA A 520 -12.17 12.33 0.97
CA ALA A 520 -12.61 10.95 1.02
C ALA A 520 -11.54 10.04 0.44
N THR A 521 -11.31 8.89 1.06
CA THR A 521 -10.36 7.87 0.58
C THR A 521 -11.01 6.51 0.68
N ILE A 522 -10.93 5.72 -0.39
CA ILE A 522 -11.30 4.30 -0.39
C ILE A 522 -10.07 3.44 -0.66
N VAL A 523 -10.03 2.27 -0.03
CA VAL A 523 -9.01 1.23 -0.25
C VAL A 523 -9.70 -0.13 -0.21
N TRP A 524 -9.34 -1.02 -1.11
CA TRP A 524 -9.87 -2.38 -1.12
C TRP A 524 -8.78 -3.42 -1.35
N THR A 525 -9.02 -4.61 -0.84
CA THR A 525 -8.19 -5.77 -1.13
C THR A 525 -8.65 -6.33 -2.48
N ASP A 526 -7.88 -6.08 -3.52
CA ASP A 526 -8.20 -6.43 -4.89
C ASP A 526 -7.74 -7.85 -5.22
N PRO A 527 -8.47 -8.65 -6.02
CA PRO A 527 -8.00 -9.94 -6.50
C PRO A 527 -6.64 -9.84 -7.21
N SER A 528 -5.82 -10.88 -7.16
CA SER A 528 -4.53 -10.88 -7.83
C SER A 528 -4.69 -10.82 -9.36
N TYR A 529 -3.82 -10.06 -10.03
CA TYR A 529 -3.81 -9.99 -11.50
C TYR A 529 -3.20 -11.26 -12.10
N LYS A 530 -3.86 -11.82 -13.11
CA LYS A 530 -3.38 -13.00 -13.87
C LYS A 530 -2.60 -12.51 -15.09
N PHE A 531 -1.29 -12.34 -14.94
CA PHE A 531 -0.42 -11.97 -16.06
C PHE A 531 -0.16 -13.15 -17.01
N ASN A 532 0.11 -12.84 -18.27
CA ASN A 532 0.41 -13.82 -19.34
C ASN A 532 1.73 -13.54 -20.06
N TYR A 533 2.52 -12.59 -19.62
CA TYR A 533 3.84 -12.32 -20.20
C TYR A 533 4.89 -13.30 -19.66
N ASN A 534 5.71 -13.83 -20.56
CA ASN A 534 6.74 -14.83 -20.29
C ASN A 534 8.12 -14.45 -20.85
N THR A 535 8.24 -13.24 -21.44
CA THR A 535 9.50 -12.67 -21.93
C THR A 535 9.77 -11.32 -21.29
N TYR A 536 11.06 -10.95 -21.17
CA TYR A 536 11.46 -9.63 -20.66
C TYR A 536 10.83 -8.50 -21.46
N SER A 537 10.85 -8.59 -22.80
CA SER A 537 10.27 -7.56 -23.68
C SER A 537 8.75 -7.40 -23.54
N ALA A 538 8.03 -8.44 -23.14
CA ALA A 538 6.58 -8.38 -22.90
C ALA A 538 6.25 -7.88 -21.50
N ALA A 539 7.14 -8.10 -20.53
CA ALA A 539 6.97 -7.73 -19.11
C ALA A 539 7.43 -6.30 -18.84
N HIS A 540 8.62 -5.93 -19.34
CA HIS A 540 9.26 -4.65 -19.11
C HIS A 540 8.36 -3.49 -19.53
N ASN A 541 8.12 -2.56 -18.60
CA ASN A 541 7.27 -1.38 -18.83
C ASN A 541 5.87 -1.71 -19.39
N ASN A 542 5.29 -2.85 -18.97
CA ASN A 542 3.97 -3.26 -19.41
C ASN A 542 2.87 -2.39 -18.80
N ARG A 543 2.27 -1.54 -19.64
CA ARG A 543 1.28 -0.52 -19.24
C ARG A 543 -0.14 -1.06 -19.04
N THR A 544 -0.39 -2.34 -19.27
CA THR A 544 -1.72 -2.94 -18.99
C THR A 544 -2.01 -2.84 -17.49
N SER A 545 -3.18 -2.30 -17.12
CA SER A 545 -3.62 -2.21 -15.72
C SER A 545 -3.57 -3.57 -15.03
N LYS A 546 -3.08 -3.58 -13.80
CA LYS A 546 -3.06 -4.75 -12.93
C LYS A 546 -4.23 -4.74 -11.93
N LEU A 547 -5.07 -3.70 -11.98
CA LEU A 547 -6.32 -3.64 -11.22
C LEU A 547 -7.31 -4.65 -11.79
N VAL A 548 -8.00 -5.37 -10.91
CA VAL A 548 -8.97 -6.41 -11.31
C VAL A 548 -10.40 -5.94 -11.08
N ASN A 549 -10.71 -5.47 -9.88
CA ASN A 549 -11.98 -4.85 -9.56
C ASN A 549 -11.79 -3.32 -9.50
N ASP A 550 -12.26 -2.62 -10.52
CA ASP A 550 -12.11 -1.18 -10.68
C ASP A 550 -13.25 -0.44 -9.96
N LEU A 551 -13.00 0.02 -8.73
CA LEU A 551 -13.93 0.83 -7.94
C LEU A 551 -13.64 2.31 -8.17
N ASP A 552 -14.70 3.09 -8.28
CA ASP A 552 -14.68 4.53 -8.49
C ASP A 552 -15.18 5.31 -7.28
N LEU A 553 -14.41 6.30 -6.83
CA LEU A 553 -14.81 7.29 -5.83
C LEU A 553 -15.04 8.65 -6.50
N ARG A 554 -16.20 9.25 -6.25
CA ARG A 554 -16.54 10.60 -6.71
C ARG A 554 -17.12 11.41 -5.56
N ILE A 555 -16.79 12.70 -5.51
CA ILE A 555 -17.46 13.68 -4.63
C ILE A 555 -18.17 14.69 -5.53
N THR A 556 -19.48 14.83 -5.37
CA THR A 556 -20.30 15.75 -6.17
C THR A 556 -20.93 16.81 -5.27
N ASN A 557 -20.72 18.07 -5.59
CA ASN A 557 -21.48 19.16 -4.96
C ASN A 557 -22.93 19.08 -5.40
N VAL A 558 -23.86 18.90 -4.45
CA VAL A 558 -25.28 18.65 -4.76
C VAL A 558 -25.95 19.88 -5.37
N GLN A 559 -25.50 21.10 -5.05
CA GLN A 559 -26.09 22.33 -5.57
C GLN A 559 -25.62 22.66 -7.00
N THR A 560 -24.32 22.48 -7.28
CA THR A 560 -23.71 22.86 -8.56
C THR A 560 -23.63 21.70 -9.56
N ASN A 561 -23.76 20.47 -9.10
CA ASN A 561 -23.46 19.22 -9.83
C ASN A 561 -21.98 19.11 -10.28
N GLU A 562 -21.09 19.88 -9.68
CA GLU A 562 -19.65 19.73 -9.92
C GLU A 562 -19.13 18.43 -9.35
N VAL A 563 -18.41 17.64 -10.17
CA VAL A 563 -17.86 16.33 -9.81
C VAL A 563 -16.37 16.45 -9.62
N HIS A 564 -15.88 16.01 -8.46
CA HIS A 564 -14.47 15.93 -8.13
C HIS A 564 -13.99 14.48 -8.22
N TYR A 565 -12.81 14.31 -8.83
CA TYR A 565 -12.20 13.03 -9.18
C TYR A 565 -10.99 12.71 -8.29
N PRO A 566 -10.61 11.42 -8.17
CA PRO A 566 -9.44 11.01 -7.42
C PRO A 566 -8.13 11.42 -8.11
N TRP A 567 -7.03 11.31 -7.35
CA TRP A 567 -5.68 11.47 -7.85
C TRP A 567 -5.26 10.29 -8.72
N LYS A 568 -4.43 10.55 -9.73
CA LYS A 568 -3.75 9.55 -10.55
C LYS A 568 -2.41 10.07 -11.07
N LEU A 569 -1.47 9.16 -11.33
CA LEU A 569 -0.23 9.46 -12.04
C LEU A 569 -0.40 9.28 -13.56
N ASP A 570 0.46 9.96 -14.33
CA ASP A 570 0.64 9.69 -15.75
C ASP A 570 1.85 8.75 -15.93
N PRO A 571 1.67 7.49 -16.35
CA PRO A 571 2.78 6.56 -16.53
C PRO A 571 3.79 7.00 -17.61
N ASN A 572 3.41 7.92 -18.51
CA ASN A 572 4.31 8.45 -19.52
C ASN A 572 5.13 9.66 -19.04
N ALA A 573 4.69 10.30 -17.96
CA ALA A 573 5.35 11.43 -17.33
C ALA A 573 5.29 11.35 -15.80
N PRO A 574 5.76 10.25 -15.18
CA PRO A 574 5.46 9.92 -13.77
C PRO A 574 6.14 10.85 -12.76
N ARG A 575 7.09 11.69 -13.17
CA ARG A 575 7.71 12.73 -12.34
C ARG A 575 6.88 14.00 -12.22
N ASN A 576 5.91 14.18 -13.10
CA ASN A 576 5.00 15.32 -13.00
C ASN A 576 4.09 15.16 -11.78
N PRO A 577 3.59 16.27 -11.22
CA PRO A 577 2.56 16.20 -10.18
C PRO A 577 1.37 15.36 -10.62
N ALA A 578 0.78 14.61 -9.69
CA ALA A 578 -0.44 13.87 -9.93
C ALA A 578 -1.56 14.77 -10.44
N THR A 579 -2.44 14.22 -11.23
CA THR A 579 -3.63 14.91 -11.75
C THR A 579 -4.89 14.29 -11.17
N LYS A 580 -6.00 15.04 -11.23
CA LYS A 580 -7.32 14.51 -10.85
C LYS A 580 -8.02 13.93 -12.07
N GLY A 581 -8.53 12.73 -11.96
CA GLY A 581 -9.19 12.03 -13.06
C GLY A 581 -9.58 10.61 -12.69
N ASP A 582 -10.07 9.89 -13.67
CA ASP A 582 -10.43 8.49 -13.54
C ASP A 582 -9.16 7.64 -13.30
N ASN A 583 -9.07 6.96 -12.14
CA ASN A 583 -7.94 6.10 -11.78
C ASN A 583 -8.35 4.64 -12.02
N THR A 584 -7.68 3.98 -12.95
CA THR A 584 -7.99 2.62 -13.39
C THR A 584 -6.87 1.63 -13.09
N VAL A 585 -5.92 2.00 -12.23
CA VAL A 585 -4.72 1.19 -11.96
C VAL A 585 -4.47 0.93 -10.47
N ASP A 586 -5.00 1.77 -9.58
CA ASP A 586 -4.81 1.65 -8.14
C ASP A 586 -6.04 1.04 -7.46
N ASN A 587 -5.81 0.21 -6.43
CA ASN A 587 -6.83 -0.22 -5.48
C ASN A 587 -6.95 0.77 -4.29
N VAL A 588 -6.67 2.03 -4.58
CA VAL A 588 -6.77 3.18 -3.68
C VAL A 588 -7.28 4.35 -4.49
N GLU A 589 -8.34 5.00 -4.03
CA GLU A 589 -8.77 6.27 -4.60
C GLU A 589 -8.95 7.32 -3.49
N GLN A 590 -8.43 8.51 -3.73
CA GLN A 590 -8.59 9.65 -2.82
C GLN A 590 -9.05 10.88 -3.60
N VAL A 591 -10.17 11.44 -3.18
CA VAL A 591 -10.67 12.73 -3.65
C VAL A 591 -10.46 13.77 -2.55
N LEU A 592 -9.81 14.86 -2.91
CA LEU A 592 -9.53 16.00 -2.02
C LEU A 592 -10.07 17.29 -2.66
N ILE A 593 -10.88 18.00 -1.90
CA ILE A 593 -11.33 19.36 -2.22
C ILE A 593 -10.73 20.27 -1.16
N ASP A 594 -9.69 21.03 -1.52
CA ASP A 594 -8.91 21.84 -0.58
C ASP A 594 -9.73 22.97 0.04
N GLN A 595 -10.60 23.60 -0.76
CA GLN A 595 -11.46 24.71 -0.35
C GLN A 595 -12.89 24.41 -0.82
N PRO A 596 -13.62 23.50 -0.14
CA PRO A 596 -14.99 23.20 -0.51
C PRO A 596 -15.89 24.42 -0.23
N ALA A 597 -16.80 24.72 -1.14
CA ALA A 597 -17.88 25.67 -0.84
C ALA A 597 -18.76 25.09 0.29
N ALA A 598 -19.26 25.96 1.18
CA ALA A 598 -20.24 25.50 2.17
C ALA A 598 -21.48 24.92 1.47
N GLY A 599 -21.90 23.71 1.86
CA GLY A 599 -23.02 23.04 1.21
C GLY A 599 -23.01 21.52 1.45
N VAL A 600 -23.90 20.84 0.70
CA VAL A 600 -24.05 19.38 0.75
C VAL A 600 -23.27 18.75 -0.40
N TYR A 601 -22.53 17.70 -0.09
CA TYR A 601 -21.76 16.90 -1.03
C TYR A 601 -22.23 15.44 -0.97
N LYS A 602 -22.32 14.83 -2.14
CA LYS A 602 -22.57 13.41 -2.30
C LYS A 602 -21.24 12.70 -2.56
N ILE A 603 -20.91 11.74 -1.72
CA ILE A 603 -19.79 10.81 -1.90
C ILE A 603 -20.36 9.54 -2.48
N GLU A 604 -19.91 9.15 -3.66
CA GLU A 604 -20.37 7.99 -4.39
C GLU A 604 -19.22 7.01 -4.60
N VAL A 605 -19.48 5.73 -4.29
CA VAL A 605 -18.60 4.61 -4.64
C VAL A 605 -19.35 3.69 -5.57
N SER A 606 -18.78 3.43 -6.73
CA SER A 606 -19.34 2.54 -7.77
C SER A 606 -18.24 1.60 -8.30
N ASN A 607 -18.59 0.69 -9.22
CA ASN A 607 -17.60 -0.14 -9.90
C ASN A 607 -17.79 -0.11 -11.41
N LYS A 608 -16.68 -0.27 -12.14
CA LYS A 608 -16.69 -0.54 -13.57
C LYS A 608 -16.65 -2.04 -13.83
N GLY A 609 -17.37 -2.47 -14.86
CA GLY A 609 -17.40 -3.87 -15.26
C GLY A 609 -18.04 -4.79 -14.21
N THR A 610 -17.69 -6.06 -14.24
CA THR A 610 -18.19 -7.08 -13.32
C THR A 610 -17.18 -7.37 -12.23
N LEU A 611 -17.62 -7.31 -10.98
CA LEU A 611 -16.77 -7.71 -9.85
C LEU A 611 -16.47 -9.21 -9.91
N VAL A 612 -15.22 -9.56 -9.71
CA VAL A 612 -14.74 -10.95 -9.69
C VAL A 612 -14.00 -11.27 -8.40
N ASN A 613 -13.95 -12.55 -8.07
CA ASN A 613 -13.11 -13.06 -6.97
C ASN A 613 -11.70 -13.40 -7.49
N ASN A 614 -10.85 -13.91 -6.61
CA ASN A 614 -9.45 -14.24 -6.94
C ASN A 614 -9.32 -15.40 -7.95
N ASP A 615 -10.33 -16.24 -8.10
CA ASP A 615 -10.38 -17.29 -9.13
C ASP A 615 -10.81 -16.75 -10.51
N GLY A 616 -11.31 -15.50 -10.55
CA GLY A 616 -11.87 -14.85 -11.74
C GLY A 616 -13.33 -15.18 -11.98
N ALA A 617 -14.01 -15.84 -11.03
CA ALA A 617 -15.46 -16.03 -11.07
C ALA A 617 -16.18 -14.75 -10.57
N ASN A 618 -17.41 -14.54 -11.03
CA ASN A 618 -18.21 -13.40 -10.60
C ASN A 618 -18.34 -13.37 -9.07
N ALA A 619 -18.06 -12.20 -8.49
CA ALA A 619 -18.25 -11.95 -7.07
C ALA A 619 -19.58 -11.25 -6.83
N GLU A 620 -20.25 -11.56 -5.73
CA GLU A 620 -21.48 -10.86 -5.33
C GLU A 620 -21.18 -9.40 -4.94
N LYS A 621 -20.01 -9.18 -4.31
CA LYS A 621 -19.60 -7.89 -3.76
C LYS A 621 -18.09 -7.74 -3.71
N GLN A 622 -17.63 -6.50 -3.59
CA GLN A 622 -16.29 -6.10 -3.18
C GLN A 622 -16.37 -5.31 -1.88
N THR A 623 -15.70 -5.79 -0.84
CA THR A 623 -15.55 -5.02 0.41
C THR A 623 -14.46 -3.97 0.23
N TYR A 624 -14.71 -2.74 0.71
CA TYR A 624 -13.75 -1.65 0.71
C TYR A 624 -13.81 -0.89 2.04
N SER A 625 -12.69 -0.31 2.44
CA SER A 625 -12.61 0.65 3.54
C SER A 625 -12.83 2.05 3.02
N ILE A 626 -13.61 2.86 3.71
CA ILE A 626 -13.81 4.28 3.40
C ILE A 626 -13.49 5.15 4.62
N ILE A 627 -12.75 6.24 4.38
CA ILE A 627 -12.56 7.32 5.36
C ILE A 627 -13.03 8.63 4.73
N VAL A 628 -13.81 9.42 5.48
CA VAL A 628 -14.24 10.77 5.09
C VAL A 628 -14.00 11.73 6.25
N THR A 629 -13.34 12.85 5.94
CA THR A 629 -13.05 13.95 6.88
C THR A 629 -13.40 15.32 6.29
N GLY A 630 -13.51 16.36 7.11
CA GLY A 630 -13.75 17.74 6.67
C GLY A 630 -15.24 18.07 6.47
N TYR A 631 -16.13 17.26 6.99
CA TYR A 631 -17.57 17.57 7.04
C TYR A 631 -17.97 17.97 8.47
N THR A 632 -19.06 18.73 8.56
CA THR A 632 -19.62 19.19 9.86
C THR A 632 -20.84 18.40 10.28
N GLU A 633 -21.54 17.79 9.34
CA GLU A 633 -22.80 17.09 9.57
C GLU A 633 -22.97 15.98 8.53
N ILE A 634 -23.48 14.82 8.94
CA ILE A 634 -24.11 13.85 8.04
C ILE A 634 -25.60 14.26 8.00
N PRO A 635 -26.07 14.87 6.92
CA PRO A 635 -27.49 15.17 6.83
C PRO A 635 -28.24 13.86 7.04
N SER A 636 -29.19 13.83 7.95
CA SER A 636 -30.23 12.81 7.88
C SER A 636 -30.68 12.79 6.43
N PRO A 637 -30.85 11.63 5.75
CA PRO A 637 -31.34 11.63 4.40
C PRO A 637 -32.53 12.59 4.43
N GLU A 638 -32.35 13.77 3.80
CA GLU A 638 -33.48 14.64 3.62
C GLU A 638 -34.45 13.75 2.90
N VAL A 639 -35.50 13.39 3.60
CA VAL A 639 -36.68 12.90 2.95
C VAL A 639 -36.98 14.00 1.96
N ILE A 640 -36.67 13.78 0.65
CA ILE A 640 -36.85 14.81 -0.35
C ILE A 640 -38.28 15.28 -0.09
N PRO A 641 -38.47 16.48 0.47
CA PRO A 641 -39.79 16.81 1.05
C PRO A 641 -40.85 16.87 -0.03
N ALA A 642 -40.39 16.93 -1.29
CA ALA A 642 -41.25 16.83 -2.47
C ALA A 642 -40.45 16.43 -3.70
N GLU A 643 -40.95 15.54 -4.51
CA GLU A 643 -40.42 15.09 -5.79
C GLU A 643 -41.47 15.09 -6.89
N ALA A 644 -41.07 15.35 -8.13
CA ALA A 644 -41.88 15.13 -9.32
C ALA A 644 -41.02 14.48 -10.42
N SER A 645 -41.40 13.27 -10.84
CA SER A 645 -40.70 12.50 -11.87
C SER A 645 -41.68 11.64 -12.70
N PRO A 646 -41.34 11.31 -13.96
CA PRO A 646 -40.22 11.81 -14.75
C PRO A 646 -40.39 13.28 -15.18
N THR A 647 -39.31 13.96 -15.48
CA THR A 647 -39.34 15.33 -16.03
C THR A 647 -39.34 15.40 -17.56
N LEU A 648 -39.13 14.26 -18.21
CA LEU A 648 -39.27 14.03 -19.65
C LEU A 648 -40.37 12.99 -19.87
N LEU A 649 -41.40 13.37 -20.61
CA LEU A 649 -42.50 12.51 -21.02
C LEU A 649 -42.36 12.13 -22.49
N ALA A 650 -42.04 10.87 -22.76
CA ALA A 650 -41.81 10.29 -24.09
C ALA A 650 -42.32 8.85 -24.13
N ASP A 651 -42.41 8.26 -25.31
CA ASP A 651 -42.72 6.85 -25.54
C ASP A 651 -44.06 6.38 -24.90
N GLY A 652 -45.08 7.21 -24.92
CA GLY A 652 -46.39 6.89 -24.38
C GLY A 652 -46.55 7.08 -22.86
N ASN A 653 -45.48 7.40 -22.16
CA ASN A 653 -45.55 7.82 -20.76
C ASN A 653 -46.02 9.27 -20.65
N ASN A 654 -47.24 9.49 -20.17
CA ASN A 654 -47.87 10.80 -20.03
C ASN A 654 -48.14 11.20 -18.59
N LYS A 655 -47.54 10.52 -17.60
CA LYS A 655 -47.78 10.80 -16.18
C LYS A 655 -46.54 11.27 -15.49
N VAL A 656 -46.67 12.30 -14.64
CA VAL A 656 -45.68 12.76 -13.69
C VAL A 656 -46.14 12.40 -12.29
N ASN A 657 -45.39 11.56 -11.60
CA ASN A 657 -45.63 11.24 -10.19
C ASN A 657 -45.11 12.36 -9.32
N VAL A 658 -45.96 12.97 -8.52
CA VAL A 658 -45.65 14.02 -7.54
C VAL A 658 -45.76 13.39 -6.14
N LYS A 659 -44.67 13.44 -5.39
CA LYS A 659 -44.58 12.85 -4.05
C LYS A 659 -44.15 13.89 -3.02
N PHE A 660 -44.78 13.91 -1.87
CA PHE A 660 -44.46 14.73 -0.70
C PHE A 660 -44.41 13.86 0.55
N VAL A 661 -43.68 14.31 1.56
CA VAL A 661 -43.68 13.71 2.92
C VAL A 661 -44.97 14.01 3.67
N GLU A 662 -45.73 15.01 3.23
CA GLU A 662 -47.00 15.46 3.82
C GLU A 662 -48.09 15.40 2.76
N ASN A 663 -49.36 15.59 3.18
CA ASN A 663 -50.48 15.65 2.25
C ASN A 663 -50.33 16.81 1.27
N ILE A 664 -50.51 16.54 -0.01
CA ILE A 664 -50.42 17.54 -1.07
C ILE A 664 -51.65 18.42 -1.01
N ASN A 665 -51.45 19.73 -0.87
CA ASN A 665 -52.56 20.71 -0.82
C ASN A 665 -52.95 21.21 -2.21
N SER A 666 -51.97 21.39 -3.12
CA SER A 666 -52.27 21.83 -4.48
C SER A 666 -51.21 21.39 -5.46
N ILE A 667 -51.61 21.12 -6.70
CA ILE A 667 -50.72 20.94 -7.85
C ILE A 667 -51.23 21.84 -8.97
N LYS A 668 -50.34 22.60 -9.60
CA LYS A 668 -50.68 23.47 -10.73
C LYS A 668 -49.69 23.25 -11.88
N VAL A 669 -50.17 23.29 -13.10
CA VAL A 669 -49.35 23.17 -14.30
C VAL A 669 -49.53 24.43 -15.12
N PHE A 670 -48.42 25.05 -15.50
CA PHE A 670 -48.38 26.26 -16.31
C PHE A 670 -47.68 25.99 -17.64
N ASP A 671 -48.00 26.71 -18.69
CA ASP A 671 -47.17 26.77 -19.89
C ASP A 671 -46.00 27.77 -19.71
N MET A 672 -45.12 27.86 -20.70
CA MET A 672 -43.95 28.74 -20.64
C MET A 672 -44.30 30.23 -20.66
N SER A 673 -45.53 30.63 -20.98
CA SER A 673 -45.99 32.02 -20.87
C SER A 673 -46.51 32.36 -19.46
N GLY A 674 -46.54 31.38 -18.55
CA GLY A 674 -47.03 31.52 -17.18
C GLY A 674 -48.55 31.36 -17.08
N ARG A 675 -49.24 30.98 -18.17
CA ARG A 675 -50.69 30.71 -18.16
C ARG A 675 -50.96 29.39 -17.44
N LEU A 676 -51.87 29.39 -16.48
CA LEU A 676 -52.34 28.19 -15.79
C LEU A 676 -53.09 27.28 -16.75
N ILE A 677 -52.62 26.06 -16.95
CA ILE A 677 -53.23 25.03 -17.81
C ILE A 677 -54.08 24.08 -16.97
N ARG A 678 -53.62 23.72 -15.76
CA ARG A 678 -54.35 22.78 -14.89
C ARG A 678 -54.13 23.12 -13.43
N SER A 679 -55.16 22.97 -12.61
CA SER A 679 -55.10 23.06 -11.16
C SER A 679 -55.74 21.84 -10.55
N ILE A 680 -55.12 21.21 -9.57
CA ILE A 680 -55.54 20.00 -8.90
C ILE A 680 -55.41 20.25 -7.38
N ALA A 681 -56.44 19.90 -6.64
CA ALA A 681 -56.44 19.90 -5.17
C ALA A 681 -56.67 18.45 -4.72
N PRO A 682 -55.59 17.66 -4.53
CA PRO A 682 -55.67 16.30 -4.05
C PRO A 682 -56.23 16.24 -2.62
N SER A 683 -57.03 15.20 -2.32
CA SER A 683 -57.59 15.01 -0.97
C SER A 683 -56.75 14.06 -0.18
N SER A 684 -56.03 14.58 0.83
CA SER A 684 -55.30 13.81 1.85
C SER A 684 -54.32 12.72 1.30
N VAL A 685 -53.63 13.00 0.22
CA VAL A 685 -52.65 12.07 -0.39
C VAL A 685 -51.25 12.66 -0.39
N GLN A 686 -50.27 11.82 -0.15
CA GLN A 686 -48.84 12.16 -0.21
C GLN A 686 -48.22 11.93 -1.60
N THR A 687 -48.92 11.21 -2.47
CA THR A 687 -48.50 10.91 -3.83
C THR A 687 -49.66 11.10 -4.80
N TYR A 688 -49.38 11.75 -5.95
CA TYR A 688 -50.40 11.99 -6.98
C TYR A 688 -49.80 11.93 -8.39
N ASP A 689 -50.46 11.19 -9.29
CA ASP A 689 -50.07 11.11 -10.70
C ASP A 689 -50.75 12.20 -11.52
N VAL A 690 -49.98 13.15 -11.99
CA VAL A 690 -50.45 14.23 -12.87
C VAL A 690 -50.44 13.72 -14.31
N ASP A 691 -51.58 13.60 -14.92
CA ASP A 691 -51.75 13.16 -16.31
C ASP A 691 -51.60 14.30 -17.31
N PHE A 692 -50.64 14.18 -18.22
CA PHE A 692 -50.34 15.12 -19.32
C PHE A 692 -50.85 14.63 -20.68
N SER A 693 -51.62 13.53 -20.77
CA SER A 693 -52.05 12.95 -22.04
C SER A 693 -52.80 13.97 -22.93
N GLY A 694 -53.60 14.83 -22.35
CA GLY A 694 -54.37 15.89 -23.06
C GLY A 694 -53.57 17.16 -23.38
N PHE A 695 -52.27 17.25 -23.08
CA PHE A 695 -51.48 18.45 -23.33
C PHE A 695 -50.69 18.29 -24.64
N PRO A 696 -50.53 19.35 -25.45
CA PRO A 696 -49.66 19.32 -26.63
C PRO A 696 -48.20 19.01 -26.26
N ALA A 697 -47.39 18.61 -27.25
CA ALA A 697 -45.94 18.53 -27.07
C ALA A 697 -45.40 19.94 -26.71
N GLY A 698 -44.50 20.00 -25.72
CA GLY A 698 -44.04 21.28 -25.23
C GLY A 698 -43.37 21.23 -23.86
N ILE A 699 -43.07 22.41 -23.31
CA ILE A 699 -42.48 22.56 -21.99
C ILE A 699 -43.49 23.19 -21.05
N TYR A 700 -43.62 22.59 -19.86
CA TYR A 700 -44.54 23.00 -18.81
C TYR A 700 -43.79 23.22 -17.50
N VAL A 701 -44.34 24.05 -16.62
CA VAL A 701 -43.88 24.19 -15.24
C VAL A 701 -44.91 23.58 -14.31
N LEU A 702 -44.59 22.50 -13.64
CA LEU A 702 -45.41 21.89 -12.61
C LEU A 702 -44.97 22.47 -11.26
N THR A 703 -45.94 23.02 -10.51
CA THR A 703 -45.74 23.45 -9.11
C THR A 703 -46.68 22.63 -8.22
N ALA A 704 -46.19 22.26 -7.07
CA ALA A 704 -47.00 21.57 -6.06
C ALA A 704 -46.66 22.11 -4.66
N SER A 705 -47.60 22.03 -3.72
CA SER A 705 -47.40 22.49 -2.36
C SER A 705 -48.13 21.58 -1.35
N SER A 706 -47.50 21.43 -0.18
CA SER A 706 -48.06 20.91 1.06
C SER A 706 -48.23 22.02 2.09
N ALA A 707 -48.43 21.68 3.35
CA ALA A 707 -48.45 22.66 4.45
C ALA A 707 -47.16 23.40 4.60
N ASN A 708 -46.01 22.69 4.54
CA ASN A 708 -44.68 23.25 4.84
C ASN A 708 -43.71 23.25 3.64
N HIS A 709 -44.07 22.58 2.53
CA HIS A 709 -43.13 22.40 1.42
C HIS A 709 -43.73 22.84 0.08
N LYS A 710 -42.88 23.33 -0.81
CA LYS A 710 -43.23 23.70 -2.19
C LYS A 710 -42.23 23.06 -3.16
N LEU A 711 -42.78 22.60 -4.31
CA LEU A 711 -42.05 22.00 -5.41
C LEU A 711 -42.31 22.79 -6.69
N SER A 712 -41.28 23.00 -7.50
CA SER A 712 -41.43 23.51 -8.87
C SER A 712 -40.50 22.70 -9.79
N LYS A 713 -41.07 22.13 -10.85
CA LYS A 713 -40.31 21.31 -11.82
C LYS A 713 -40.69 21.65 -13.25
N LYS A 714 -39.73 21.71 -14.13
CA LYS A 714 -39.90 21.87 -15.58
C LYS A 714 -40.13 20.47 -16.18
N ILE A 715 -41.26 20.28 -16.85
CA ILE A 715 -41.65 19.03 -17.49
C ILE A 715 -41.60 19.24 -19.00
N ARG A 716 -40.94 18.38 -19.71
CA ARG A 716 -40.91 18.36 -21.17
C ARG A 716 -41.73 17.20 -21.66
N LYS A 717 -42.73 17.48 -22.48
CA LYS A 717 -43.53 16.48 -23.20
C LYS A 717 -43.11 16.45 -24.67
N GLN A 718 -42.78 15.28 -25.18
CA GLN A 718 -42.50 15.00 -26.58
C GLN A 718 -43.74 14.67 -27.35
#